data_768114c5a4520d8f7222488dd81fc79d
#
_entry.id   768114c5a4520d8f7222488dd81fc79d
#
_cell.length_a   1.000
_cell.length_b   1.000
_cell.length_c   1.000
_cell.angle_alpha   90.00
_cell.angle_beta   90.00
_cell.angle_gamma   90.00
#
_symmetry.space_group_name_H-M   'P 1'
#
loop_
_entity.id
_entity.type
_entity.pdbx_description
1 polymer ?
#
loop_
_entity_poly.entity_id
_entity_poly.type
_entity_poly.pdbx_seq_one_letter_code
_entity_poly.pdbx_strand_id
1 'polypeptide(L)'
;IFVLLSIVYARLPESSYWYPNDIIDWEYEADADAIYNRASVPLANRMVAQALVPSADERIKVMALSIMNSSTSGMPSQGLIGSMKTYPFTFWQYIDYLVAWAGSAGEGVIVPPSADVTDAGHKNGVPVLGTIFFPPNVYGGRRNWVDQLLQKEDGHFIVADKLIEITKYYGFDGWFINQETTGCNETHAKLMKEFIQYVKSSAPWMTVVWYDSMTSNGDIEWQGEVTDKNAFFMKDLSTNKKVSDEMFVDFRWQSTKRPDTVVNSIKNLQKYGIDSSSIFVGFDLQASGYLTAFNWPKLIADNEKLMLSLGLYCPSWSYYDSKTPQEFWNKEESLWIGEHKVLEYNAKKEFSQIDWGDYKQYRWRGIASFVNEKSPLTGTSFSTSFCAGHGKSFYINGERKSQKEWYNRSLTDVFPTYRWKVSGKSVPEITVDYDDAFYGGTSLKFQGNIGNNESSEVNLYAANLEIKADSCFKAAIKAKDNVVDVFYILKLSNGKEISIKADHPEGMWKETSTSLSEYMGKTITEISIRVVGKETAQYSLNIGKIALVPQSKKIISSVKGVQIDSIEFREGLYAQLLLHWQESKDAKFYEIYRVLPDQTREFVWASYNNYTYISEIKRFGKEDSSALEVVAVDGGMNRSLREFVVFNWPNYPVPKADFEISNTIAMPGEKIRLNSLSSEVTEQLVWILPGATPEISYEVSPEVVYEKEGIFPVTLKAINSEGESVKTVDPLIVITKKAANVKNMALNKNTYASSNVPSEKPSMAVDGTVENNSKWCAVGDLPHWLVIDFEKEVIINRVIVKHAQSGNESPDMNTQIYKIQVSNDAQQWTDVVSVDSNKKGVTEDSFAPAKARYLRLFIEKPTQGGDKAARIYEVEVYGLEAY
;
A
#
# COMPACT_ATOMS: atom_id res chain seq x y z
N ILE A 1 23.47 7.33 -38.66
CA ILE A 1 23.28 6.94 -37.25
C ILE A 1 22.48 8.07 -36.59
N PHE A 2 21.16 7.96 -36.61
CA PHE A 2 20.29 8.80 -35.81
C PHE A 2 20.25 8.23 -34.40
N VAL A 3 20.91 8.88 -33.45
CA VAL A 3 20.69 8.65 -32.03
C VAL A 3 19.32 9.27 -31.71
N LEU A 4 18.30 8.45 -31.60
CA LEU A 4 17.07 8.83 -30.95
C LEU A 4 17.40 9.04 -29.46
N LEU A 5 17.61 10.29 -29.06
CA LEU A 5 17.47 10.69 -27.67
C LEU A 5 15.98 10.50 -27.32
N SER A 6 15.64 9.36 -26.79
CA SER A 6 14.41 9.20 -26.05
C SER A 6 14.48 10.13 -24.84
N ILE A 7 13.69 11.19 -24.86
CA ILE A 7 13.44 12.02 -23.67
C ILE A 7 12.74 11.06 -22.68
N VAL A 8 13.52 10.52 -21.75
CA VAL A 8 12.99 9.75 -20.63
C VAL A 8 12.32 10.77 -19.72
N TYR A 9 11.02 10.84 -19.73
CA TYR A 9 10.26 11.54 -18.70
C TYR A 9 10.61 10.91 -17.35
N ALA A 10 10.92 11.70 -16.34
CA ALA A 10 11.18 11.21 -14.99
C ALA A 10 9.85 10.79 -14.37
N ARG A 11 9.41 9.55 -14.65
CA ARG A 11 8.32 8.94 -13.93
C ARG A 11 8.82 8.40 -12.58
N LEU A 12 7.94 8.30 -11.60
CA LEU A 12 8.28 7.62 -10.34
C LEU A 12 8.64 6.16 -10.63
N PRO A 13 9.73 5.65 -10.03
CA PRO A 13 10.08 4.24 -10.15
C PRO A 13 8.96 3.35 -9.64
N GLU A 14 8.62 2.35 -10.44
CA GLU A 14 7.54 1.41 -10.15
C GLU A 14 8.07 0.06 -9.66
N SER A 15 7.29 -0.62 -8.83
CA SER A 15 7.57 -2.00 -8.43
C SER A 15 7.48 -2.93 -9.63
N SER A 16 8.45 -3.85 -9.73
CA SER A 16 8.59 -4.75 -10.86
C SER A 16 7.56 -5.88 -10.88
N TYR A 17 7.22 -6.36 -12.05
CA TYR A 17 6.43 -7.56 -12.29
C TYR A 17 6.71 -8.13 -13.68
N TRP A 18 6.52 -9.43 -13.87
CA TRP A 18 6.79 -10.09 -15.16
C TRP A 18 5.81 -11.22 -15.47
N TYR A 19 5.74 -11.56 -16.77
CA TYR A 19 5.34 -12.89 -17.24
C TYR A 19 6.60 -13.72 -17.52
N PRO A 20 6.51 -15.09 -17.56
CA PRO A 20 7.70 -15.94 -17.60
C PRO A 20 8.65 -15.72 -18.78
N ASN A 21 8.16 -15.27 -19.95
CA ASN A 21 9.06 -14.92 -21.05
C ASN A 21 9.68 -13.53 -20.89
N ASP A 22 8.94 -12.58 -20.29
CA ASP A 22 9.41 -11.21 -20.19
C ASP A 22 10.60 -11.08 -19.20
N ILE A 23 10.65 -11.97 -18.19
CA ILE A 23 11.72 -11.98 -17.19
C ILE A 23 13.07 -12.47 -17.76
N ILE A 24 13.06 -13.23 -18.87
CA ILE A 24 14.28 -13.82 -19.45
C ILE A 24 15.23 -12.74 -19.92
N ASP A 25 14.70 -11.69 -20.53
CA ASP A 25 15.48 -10.58 -21.08
C ASP A 25 15.73 -9.46 -20.04
N TRP A 26 15.27 -9.66 -18.78
CA TRP A 26 15.51 -8.66 -17.73
C TRP A 26 17.00 -8.59 -17.37
N GLU A 27 17.52 -7.38 -17.36
CA GLU A 27 18.87 -7.02 -16.91
C GLU A 27 18.78 -5.77 -16.05
N TYR A 28 19.36 -5.80 -14.86
CA TYR A 28 19.24 -4.68 -13.91
C TYR A 28 19.87 -3.38 -14.41
N GLU A 29 20.86 -3.45 -15.31
CA GLU A 29 21.47 -2.28 -15.94
C GLU A 29 20.56 -1.64 -17.00
N ALA A 30 19.65 -2.41 -17.59
CA ALA A 30 18.72 -1.94 -18.62
C ALA A 30 17.37 -1.49 -18.03
N ASP A 31 17.01 -1.97 -16.84
CA ASP A 31 15.78 -1.60 -16.13
C ASP A 31 16.05 -0.36 -15.24
N ALA A 32 15.58 0.81 -15.69
CA ALA A 32 15.77 2.07 -14.99
C ALA A 32 15.16 2.09 -13.57
N ASP A 33 14.15 1.26 -13.30
CA ASP A 33 13.48 1.17 -12.01
C ASP A 33 14.15 0.16 -11.05
N ALA A 34 14.96 -0.76 -11.56
CA ALA A 34 15.53 -1.86 -10.80
C ALA A 34 16.31 -1.40 -9.55
N ILE A 35 17.11 -0.34 -9.66
CA ILE A 35 17.92 0.16 -8.57
C ILE A 35 17.08 0.66 -7.38
N TYR A 36 15.85 1.15 -7.64
CA TYR A 36 14.92 1.64 -6.62
C TYR A 36 14.11 0.51 -5.97
N ASN A 37 14.10 -0.68 -6.58
CA ASN A 37 13.44 -1.87 -6.04
C ASN A 37 14.33 -2.68 -5.09
N ARG A 38 15.56 -2.24 -4.82
CA ARG A 38 16.50 -2.90 -3.91
C ARG A 38 16.17 -2.59 -2.46
N ALA A 39 16.03 -3.64 -1.65
CA ALA A 39 16.05 -3.53 -0.20
C ALA A 39 17.46 -3.20 0.28
N SER A 40 17.56 -2.42 1.35
CA SER A 40 18.83 -1.94 1.92
C SER A 40 19.08 -2.45 3.34
N VAL A 41 18.07 -3.02 3.99
CA VAL A 41 18.16 -3.52 5.36
C VAL A 41 18.45 -5.02 5.35
N PRO A 42 19.53 -5.49 5.99
CA PRO A 42 19.78 -6.92 6.12
C PRO A 42 18.78 -7.58 7.07
N LEU A 43 18.49 -8.86 6.86
CA LEU A 43 17.60 -9.65 7.71
C LEU A 43 18.15 -9.73 9.13
N ALA A 44 17.44 -9.19 10.12
CA ALA A 44 17.83 -9.20 11.52
C ALA A 44 17.65 -10.58 12.16
N ASN A 45 18.54 -10.93 13.08
CA ASN A 45 18.37 -12.12 13.92
C ASN A 45 17.24 -11.87 14.93
N ARG A 46 16.48 -12.93 15.25
CA ARG A 46 15.44 -12.91 16.28
C ARG A 46 15.69 -13.93 17.38
N MET A 47 15.17 -13.64 18.56
CA MET A 47 15.02 -14.58 19.65
C MET A 47 13.54 -14.90 19.89
N VAL A 48 13.25 -16.10 20.39
CA VAL A 48 11.94 -16.47 20.90
C VAL A 48 11.78 -15.88 22.30
N ALA A 49 10.69 -15.14 22.51
CA ALA A 49 10.36 -14.58 23.82
C ALA A 49 9.70 -15.63 24.73
N GLN A 50 9.65 -15.37 26.03
CA GLN A 50 8.86 -16.18 26.94
C GLN A 50 7.37 -16.09 26.53
N ALA A 51 6.73 -17.24 26.36
CA ALA A 51 5.31 -17.30 26.01
C ALA A 51 4.44 -16.54 27.02
N LEU A 52 3.51 -15.75 26.54
CA LEU A 52 2.50 -15.08 27.37
C LEU A 52 1.39 -16.04 27.81
N VAL A 53 1.12 -17.06 27.02
CA VAL A 53 0.04 -18.04 27.24
C VAL A 53 0.61 -19.47 27.24
N PRO A 54 0.12 -20.38 28.11
CA PRO A 54 0.62 -21.75 28.21
C PRO A 54 0.41 -22.61 26.96
N SER A 55 -0.60 -22.29 26.15
CA SER A 55 -0.90 -22.99 24.88
C SER A 55 0.03 -22.63 23.73
N ALA A 56 0.81 -21.56 23.83
CA ALA A 56 1.76 -21.18 22.80
C ALA A 56 2.86 -22.26 22.64
N ASP A 57 3.30 -22.45 21.40
CA ASP A 57 4.30 -23.43 21.04
C ASP A 57 5.33 -22.81 20.07
N GLU A 58 6.60 -22.83 20.46
CA GLU A 58 7.71 -22.25 19.67
C GLU A 58 7.95 -22.98 18.34
N ARG A 59 7.45 -24.23 18.20
CA ARG A 59 7.58 -25.02 16.97
C ARG A 59 6.59 -24.58 15.90
N ILE A 60 5.48 -23.94 16.30
CA ILE A 60 4.45 -23.46 15.38
C ILE A 60 4.91 -22.17 14.74
N LYS A 61 4.88 -22.16 13.42
CA LYS A 61 5.21 -21.00 12.60
C LYS A 61 3.93 -20.35 12.06
N VAL A 62 4.06 -19.10 11.66
CA VAL A 62 2.98 -18.35 10.99
C VAL A 62 3.51 -17.75 9.70
N MET A 63 2.80 -18.01 8.61
CA MET A 63 3.04 -17.39 7.31
C MET A 63 1.87 -16.46 6.98
N ALA A 64 2.16 -15.19 6.72
CA ALA A 64 1.17 -14.20 6.31
C ALA A 64 1.30 -13.93 4.82
N LEU A 65 0.28 -14.28 4.05
CA LEU A 65 0.14 -13.91 2.63
C LEU A 65 -0.68 -12.61 2.58
N SER A 66 0.00 -11.47 2.57
CA SER A 66 -0.64 -10.16 2.72
C SER A 66 -0.57 -9.33 1.45
N ILE A 67 -1.69 -8.72 1.08
CA ILE A 67 -1.74 -7.67 0.04
C ILE A 67 -1.14 -6.41 0.68
N MET A 68 0.13 -6.15 0.36
CA MET A 68 0.87 -5.02 0.94
C MET A 68 0.62 -3.72 0.16
N ASN A 69 0.38 -3.82 -1.14
CA ASN A 69 0.08 -2.72 -2.05
C ASN A 69 -1.30 -2.91 -2.68
N SER A 70 -1.99 -1.83 -3.02
CA SER A 70 -3.31 -1.88 -3.66
C SER A 70 -3.26 -2.40 -5.11
N SER A 71 -2.10 -2.33 -5.75
CA SER A 71 -1.84 -2.86 -7.09
C SER A 71 -0.45 -3.48 -7.16
N THR A 72 -0.24 -4.43 -8.06
CA THR A 72 1.06 -5.03 -8.37
C THR A 72 1.92 -4.10 -9.21
N SER A 73 1.29 -3.35 -10.12
CA SER A 73 1.94 -2.44 -11.07
C SER A 73 1.62 -0.97 -10.74
N GLY A 74 2.51 -0.08 -11.12
CA GLY A 74 2.35 1.36 -10.95
C GLY A 74 2.45 1.86 -9.51
N MET A 75 2.97 1.04 -8.60
CA MET A 75 3.18 1.40 -7.21
C MET A 75 4.61 1.91 -6.99
N PRO A 76 4.77 3.06 -6.32
CA PRO A 76 6.11 3.55 -5.98
C PRO A 76 6.87 2.54 -5.10
N SER A 77 8.12 2.24 -5.49
CA SER A 77 8.94 1.18 -4.87
C SER A 77 9.48 1.51 -3.48
N GLN A 78 9.56 2.80 -3.12
CA GLN A 78 10.10 3.25 -1.82
C GLN A 78 9.13 4.17 -1.05
N GLY A 79 7.84 4.16 -1.36
CA GLY A 79 6.85 5.01 -0.72
C GLY A 79 6.53 6.31 -1.46
N LEU A 80 5.67 7.15 -0.88
CA LEU A 80 5.12 8.33 -1.54
C LEU A 80 4.77 9.43 -0.54
N ILE A 81 4.96 10.71 -0.95
CA ILE A 81 4.38 11.88 -0.30
C ILE A 81 3.03 12.20 -0.93
N GLY A 82 2.08 12.67 -0.12
CA GLY A 82 0.72 13.03 -0.56
C GLY A 82 -0.30 11.91 -0.37
N SER A 83 0.12 10.76 0.16
CA SER A 83 -0.76 9.64 0.47
C SER A 83 -0.23 8.83 1.65
N MET A 84 -1.12 8.35 2.51
CA MET A 84 -0.80 7.34 3.53
C MET A 84 -1.47 5.99 3.24
N LYS A 85 -1.97 5.79 2.00
CA LYS A 85 -2.69 4.59 1.58
C LYS A 85 -1.73 3.41 1.36
N THR A 86 -1.42 2.70 2.44
CA THR A 86 -0.64 1.46 2.43
C THR A 86 -0.95 0.65 3.69
N TYR A 87 -0.78 -0.66 3.64
CA TYR A 87 -0.95 -1.52 4.82
C TYR A 87 0.26 -1.37 5.76
N PRO A 88 0.11 -0.70 6.94
CA PRO A 88 1.19 -0.46 7.88
C PRO A 88 1.28 -1.62 8.89
N PHE A 89 1.74 -2.76 8.46
CA PHE A 89 1.85 -3.95 9.30
C PHE A 89 2.87 -3.77 10.43
N THR A 90 2.50 -4.09 11.68
CA THR A 90 3.36 -3.94 12.86
C THR A 90 3.35 -5.14 13.82
N PHE A 91 2.68 -6.25 13.48
CA PHE A 91 2.59 -7.46 14.31
C PHE A 91 3.61 -8.54 13.91
N TRP A 92 4.82 -8.09 13.51
CA TRP A 92 5.91 -8.90 13.04
C TRP A 92 6.38 -9.99 14.03
N GLN A 93 6.18 -9.79 15.34
CA GLN A 93 6.53 -10.71 16.39
C GLN A 93 5.80 -12.06 16.28
N TYR A 94 4.69 -12.12 15.59
CA TYR A 94 3.87 -13.34 15.46
C TYR A 94 4.10 -14.11 14.16
N ILE A 95 4.76 -13.53 13.15
CA ILE A 95 4.95 -14.20 11.85
C ILE A 95 6.39 -14.66 11.62
N ASP A 96 6.55 -15.75 10.87
CA ASP A 96 7.82 -16.32 10.46
C ASP A 96 8.16 -16.02 9.02
N TYR A 97 7.15 -15.83 8.18
CA TYR A 97 7.28 -15.44 6.79
C TYR A 97 6.21 -14.41 6.44
N LEU A 98 6.61 -13.39 5.69
CA LEU A 98 5.68 -12.54 4.95
C LEU A 98 5.78 -12.90 3.46
N VAL A 99 4.68 -13.31 2.86
CA VAL A 99 4.53 -13.36 1.41
C VAL A 99 3.85 -12.06 0.99
N ALA A 100 4.55 -11.22 0.22
CA ALA A 100 3.97 -10.03 -0.38
C ALA A 100 3.03 -10.48 -1.51
N TRP A 101 1.79 -10.81 -1.13
CA TRP A 101 0.83 -11.42 -2.04
C TRP A 101 0.43 -10.45 -3.14
N ALA A 102 0.72 -10.82 -4.38
CA ALA A 102 0.46 -10.03 -5.57
C ALA A 102 0.38 -10.95 -6.80
N GLY A 103 0.04 -10.37 -7.94
CA GLY A 103 -0.04 -11.05 -9.22
C GLY A 103 -1.45 -11.35 -9.68
N SER A 104 -1.65 -11.21 -10.97
CA SER A 104 -2.89 -11.55 -11.68
C SER A 104 -2.61 -11.76 -13.16
N ALA A 105 -3.62 -12.22 -13.91
CA ALA A 105 -3.50 -12.35 -15.36
C ALA A 105 -3.25 -11.01 -16.09
N GLY A 106 -3.61 -9.87 -15.46
CA GLY A 106 -3.45 -8.53 -16.02
C GLY A 106 -2.29 -7.73 -15.48
N GLU A 107 -1.70 -8.14 -14.33
CA GLU A 107 -0.66 -7.37 -13.63
C GLU A 107 0.66 -8.14 -13.47
N GLY A 108 0.84 -9.21 -14.25
CA GLY A 108 1.99 -10.12 -14.14
C GLY A 108 1.76 -11.28 -13.19
N VAL A 109 2.48 -12.37 -13.41
CA VAL A 109 2.36 -13.61 -12.62
C VAL A 109 3.61 -13.92 -11.79
N ILE A 110 4.68 -13.14 -11.96
CA ILE A 110 5.92 -13.19 -11.18
C ILE A 110 6.13 -11.81 -10.59
N VAL A 111 5.99 -11.68 -9.26
CA VAL A 111 5.98 -10.38 -8.57
C VAL A 111 6.85 -10.44 -7.32
N PRO A 112 7.97 -9.72 -7.30
CA PRO A 112 8.80 -9.56 -6.11
C PRO A 112 8.13 -8.62 -5.10
N PRO A 113 8.52 -8.66 -3.82
CA PRO A 113 8.12 -7.66 -2.85
C PRO A 113 8.74 -6.30 -3.21
N SER A 114 8.07 -5.20 -2.86
CA SER A 114 8.67 -3.87 -2.94
C SER A 114 9.80 -3.70 -1.91
N ALA A 115 10.75 -2.81 -2.20
CA ALA A 115 11.91 -2.57 -1.35
C ALA A 115 11.52 -2.19 0.09
N ASP A 116 10.54 -1.32 0.25
CA ASP A 116 10.07 -0.84 1.54
C ASP A 116 9.42 -1.94 2.41
N VAL A 117 8.72 -2.91 1.79
CA VAL A 117 8.16 -4.08 2.48
C VAL A 117 9.26 -5.01 2.95
N THR A 118 10.25 -5.26 2.09
CA THR A 118 11.39 -6.11 2.44
C THR A 118 12.19 -5.51 3.60
N ASP A 119 12.50 -4.21 3.54
CA ASP A 119 13.19 -3.50 4.62
C ASP A 119 12.44 -3.58 5.95
N ALA A 120 11.11 -3.43 5.95
CA ALA A 120 10.28 -3.54 7.14
C ALA A 120 10.32 -4.96 7.75
N GLY A 121 10.19 -5.99 6.92
CA GLY A 121 10.31 -7.39 7.34
C GLY A 121 11.69 -7.70 7.92
N HIS A 122 12.74 -7.31 7.23
CA HIS A 122 14.12 -7.55 7.62
C HIS A 122 14.50 -6.91 8.96
N LYS A 123 14.07 -5.65 9.22
CA LYS A 123 14.25 -5.02 10.54
C LYS A 123 13.63 -5.82 11.66
N ASN A 124 12.55 -6.48 11.41
CA ASN A 124 11.81 -7.29 12.36
C ASN A 124 12.26 -8.77 12.35
N GLY A 125 13.28 -9.10 11.53
CA GLY A 125 13.84 -10.46 11.40
C GLY A 125 12.87 -11.45 10.75
N VAL A 126 12.00 -10.97 9.87
CA VAL A 126 11.04 -11.77 9.10
C VAL A 126 11.46 -11.83 7.65
N PRO A 127 11.77 -13.03 7.11
CA PRO A 127 11.98 -13.23 5.69
C PRO A 127 10.76 -12.82 4.88
N VAL A 128 11.00 -12.13 3.74
CA VAL A 128 9.97 -11.63 2.84
C VAL A 128 10.06 -12.34 1.50
N LEU A 129 8.94 -12.89 1.03
CA LEU A 129 8.85 -13.69 -0.18
C LEU A 129 8.04 -12.98 -1.25
N GLY A 130 8.47 -13.11 -2.51
CA GLY A 130 7.69 -12.76 -3.68
C GLY A 130 6.69 -13.85 -4.06
N THR A 131 5.85 -13.58 -5.05
CA THR A 131 4.78 -14.47 -5.51
C THR A 131 5.02 -14.89 -6.96
N ILE A 132 4.88 -16.20 -7.23
CA ILE A 132 4.71 -16.76 -8.58
C ILE A 132 3.31 -17.33 -8.59
N PHE A 133 2.37 -16.64 -9.24
CA PHE A 133 0.97 -17.00 -9.23
C PHE A 133 0.42 -17.23 -10.64
N PHE A 134 0.12 -18.47 -10.97
CA PHE A 134 -0.61 -18.85 -12.18
C PHE A 134 -2.09 -19.02 -11.83
N PRO A 135 -2.95 -18.04 -12.10
CA PRO A 135 -4.34 -18.07 -11.67
C PRO A 135 -5.14 -19.15 -12.40
N PRO A 136 -6.31 -19.55 -11.87
CA PRO A 136 -7.27 -20.39 -12.59
C PRO A 136 -7.64 -19.80 -13.96
N ASN A 137 -7.91 -20.66 -14.95
CA ASN A 137 -8.23 -20.23 -16.32
C ASN A 137 -9.44 -19.28 -16.36
N VAL A 138 -10.41 -19.44 -15.46
CA VAL A 138 -11.58 -18.54 -15.36
C VAL A 138 -11.19 -17.10 -14.97
N TYR A 139 -10.04 -16.90 -14.35
CA TYR A 139 -9.46 -15.60 -14.01
C TYR A 139 -8.30 -15.21 -14.94
N GLY A 140 -8.28 -15.76 -16.17
CA GLY A 140 -7.31 -15.40 -17.21
C GLY A 140 -6.01 -16.19 -17.20
N GLY A 141 -5.86 -17.21 -16.36
CA GLY A 141 -4.69 -18.10 -16.34
C GLY A 141 -4.45 -18.82 -17.67
N ARG A 142 -3.20 -18.96 -18.05
CA ARG A 142 -2.78 -19.54 -19.35
C ARG A 142 -1.75 -20.63 -19.14
N ARG A 143 -2.02 -21.86 -19.62
CA ARG A 143 -1.09 -22.98 -19.51
C ARG A 143 0.29 -22.68 -20.10
N ASN A 144 0.34 -21.92 -21.20
CA ASN A 144 1.62 -21.58 -21.82
C ASN A 144 2.56 -20.80 -20.90
N TRP A 145 2.06 -20.08 -19.90
CA TRP A 145 2.93 -19.46 -18.89
C TRP A 145 3.64 -20.51 -18.02
N VAL A 146 2.96 -21.63 -17.73
CA VAL A 146 3.60 -22.74 -17.02
C VAL A 146 4.67 -23.40 -17.90
N ASP A 147 4.40 -23.60 -19.20
CA ASP A 147 5.38 -24.10 -20.17
C ASP A 147 6.61 -23.19 -20.23
N GLN A 148 6.38 -21.87 -20.28
CA GLN A 148 7.44 -20.85 -20.32
C GLN A 148 8.27 -20.80 -19.03
N LEU A 149 7.65 -20.95 -17.83
CA LEU A 149 8.39 -21.07 -16.59
C LEU A 149 9.34 -22.27 -16.59
N LEU A 150 8.90 -23.39 -17.15
CA LEU A 150 9.57 -24.69 -17.09
C LEU A 150 10.53 -24.94 -18.28
N GLN A 151 10.75 -23.95 -19.15
CA GLN A 151 11.66 -24.11 -20.30
C GLN A 151 13.12 -24.24 -19.84
N LYS A 152 13.84 -25.06 -20.60
CA LYS A 152 15.26 -25.37 -20.38
C LYS A 152 16.10 -25.04 -21.60
N GLU A 153 17.29 -24.49 -21.36
CA GLU A 153 18.37 -24.39 -22.35
C GLU A 153 19.65 -24.99 -21.77
N ASP A 154 20.33 -25.83 -22.50
CA ASP A 154 21.58 -26.51 -22.09
C ASP A 154 21.51 -27.14 -20.68
N GLY A 155 20.33 -27.65 -20.29
CA GLY A 155 20.10 -28.27 -18.98
C GLY A 155 19.72 -27.28 -17.84
N HIS A 156 19.72 -26.00 -18.09
CA HIS A 156 19.37 -24.94 -17.14
C HIS A 156 17.90 -24.54 -17.28
N PHE A 157 17.23 -24.29 -16.17
CA PHE A 157 15.93 -23.60 -16.17
C PHE A 157 16.17 -22.08 -16.23
N ILE A 158 16.02 -21.48 -17.40
CA ILE A 158 16.37 -20.08 -17.66
C ILE A 158 15.63 -19.12 -16.75
N VAL A 159 14.32 -19.35 -16.54
CA VAL A 159 13.54 -18.50 -15.63
C VAL A 159 13.98 -18.69 -14.17
N ALA A 160 14.39 -19.89 -13.75
CA ALA A 160 14.91 -20.10 -12.40
C ALA A 160 16.20 -19.31 -12.15
N ASP A 161 17.10 -19.27 -13.14
CA ASP A 161 18.34 -18.47 -13.03
C ASP A 161 18.01 -16.98 -12.87
N LYS A 162 17.04 -16.45 -13.64
CA LYS A 162 16.57 -15.06 -13.50
C LYS A 162 15.88 -14.79 -12.15
N LEU A 163 15.07 -15.73 -11.64
CA LEU A 163 14.48 -15.61 -10.29
C LEU A 163 15.54 -15.53 -9.20
N ILE A 164 16.61 -16.31 -9.30
CA ILE A 164 17.75 -16.28 -8.37
C ILE A 164 18.48 -14.95 -8.46
N GLU A 165 18.75 -14.47 -9.68
CA GLU A 165 19.38 -13.18 -9.94
C GLU A 165 18.59 -12.02 -9.33
N ILE A 166 17.30 -11.94 -9.61
CA ILE A 166 16.38 -10.90 -9.11
C ILE A 166 16.29 -10.95 -7.59
N THR A 167 16.10 -12.13 -7.00
CA THR A 167 16.03 -12.29 -5.55
C THR A 167 17.29 -11.76 -4.86
N LYS A 168 18.46 -12.08 -5.41
CA LYS A 168 19.75 -11.59 -4.91
C LYS A 168 19.92 -10.08 -5.12
N TYR A 169 19.52 -9.55 -6.29
CA TYR A 169 19.69 -8.15 -6.63
C TYR A 169 18.75 -7.25 -5.82
N TYR A 170 17.47 -7.63 -5.68
CA TYR A 170 16.49 -6.89 -4.89
C TYR A 170 16.63 -7.12 -3.38
N GLY A 171 17.28 -8.20 -2.96
CA GLY A 171 17.62 -8.46 -1.55
C GLY A 171 16.47 -8.99 -0.71
N PHE A 172 15.54 -9.75 -1.30
CA PHE A 172 14.49 -10.49 -0.57
C PHE A 172 14.83 -11.99 -0.45
N ASP A 173 13.94 -12.83 0.15
CA ASP A 173 14.38 -14.13 0.69
C ASP A 173 13.87 -15.36 -0.07
N GLY A 174 13.03 -15.19 -1.10
CA GLY A 174 12.55 -16.33 -1.87
C GLY A 174 11.15 -16.14 -2.47
N TRP A 175 10.52 -17.28 -2.82
CA TRP A 175 9.29 -17.27 -3.61
C TRP A 175 8.21 -18.21 -3.06
N PHE A 176 6.98 -17.74 -3.07
CA PHE A 176 5.78 -18.54 -2.90
C PHE A 176 5.24 -18.92 -4.29
N ILE A 177 5.14 -20.23 -4.59
CA ILE A 177 4.71 -20.74 -5.89
C ILE A 177 3.29 -21.28 -5.76
N ASN A 178 2.35 -20.63 -6.45
CA ASN A 178 0.95 -21.02 -6.56
C ASN A 178 0.60 -21.30 -8.04
N GLN A 179 0.39 -22.59 -8.38
CA GLN A 179 0.03 -23.03 -9.73
C GLN A 179 -1.42 -23.56 -9.73
N GLU A 180 -2.38 -22.76 -10.21
CA GLU A 180 -3.81 -23.10 -10.29
C GLU A 180 -4.35 -23.12 -11.74
N THR A 181 -3.48 -22.92 -12.73
CA THR A 181 -3.88 -23.01 -14.15
C THR A 181 -4.03 -24.48 -14.59
N THR A 182 -5.19 -24.84 -15.13
CA THR A 182 -5.49 -26.19 -15.60
C THR A 182 -4.85 -26.48 -16.98
N GLY A 183 -4.85 -27.77 -17.39
CA GLY A 183 -4.31 -28.22 -18.66
C GLY A 183 -2.86 -28.71 -18.61
N CYS A 184 -2.28 -28.81 -17.43
CA CYS A 184 -1.01 -29.45 -17.16
C CYS A 184 -1.19 -30.98 -17.07
N ASN A 185 -0.10 -31.74 -17.04
CA ASN A 185 -0.06 -33.19 -16.91
C ASN A 185 1.13 -33.63 -16.05
N GLU A 186 1.32 -34.95 -15.89
CA GLU A 186 2.40 -35.53 -15.09
C GLU A 186 3.80 -35.06 -15.50
N THR A 187 4.05 -34.79 -16.80
CA THR A 187 5.33 -34.25 -17.27
C THR A 187 5.56 -32.84 -16.71
N HIS A 188 4.55 -31.99 -16.71
CA HIS A 188 4.64 -30.67 -16.13
C HIS A 188 4.88 -30.73 -14.61
N ALA A 189 4.22 -31.65 -13.88
CA ALA A 189 4.44 -31.83 -12.46
C ALA A 189 5.89 -32.29 -12.16
N LYS A 190 6.43 -33.21 -12.96
CA LYS A 190 7.84 -33.64 -12.84
C LYS A 190 8.81 -32.52 -13.13
N LEU A 191 8.58 -31.74 -14.20
CA LEU A 191 9.39 -30.55 -14.52
C LEU A 191 9.30 -29.49 -13.45
N MET A 192 8.12 -29.24 -12.87
CA MET A 192 7.94 -28.28 -11.76
C MET A 192 8.74 -28.72 -10.52
N LYS A 193 8.70 -30.00 -10.18
CA LYS A 193 9.53 -30.55 -9.09
C LYS A 193 11.03 -30.36 -9.38
N GLU A 194 11.46 -30.68 -10.61
CA GLU A 194 12.86 -30.48 -11.03
C GLU A 194 13.24 -29.00 -11.00
N PHE A 195 12.35 -28.10 -11.42
CA PHE A 195 12.52 -26.65 -11.34
C PHE A 195 12.79 -26.19 -9.88
N ILE A 196 11.94 -26.62 -8.94
CA ILE A 196 12.12 -26.29 -7.51
C ILE A 196 13.45 -26.87 -6.99
N GLN A 197 13.78 -28.10 -7.33
CA GLN A 197 15.06 -28.72 -6.94
C GLN A 197 16.25 -28.00 -7.54
N TYR A 198 16.15 -27.52 -8.78
CA TYR A 198 17.17 -26.72 -9.44
C TYR A 198 17.39 -25.40 -8.70
N VAL A 199 16.31 -24.66 -8.40
CA VAL A 199 16.37 -23.43 -7.60
C VAL A 199 17.06 -23.69 -6.25
N LYS A 200 16.65 -24.74 -5.52
CA LYS A 200 17.22 -25.08 -4.21
C LYS A 200 18.67 -25.52 -4.28
N SER A 201 19.10 -26.18 -5.36
CA SER A 201 20.50 -26.56 -5.51
C SER A 201 21.41 -25.41 -5.92
N SER A 202 20.91 -24.48 -6.74
CA SER A 202 21.63 -23.29 -7.22
C SER A 202 21.67 -22.18 -6.18
N ALA A 203 20.60 -22.02 -5.38
CA ALA A 203 20.44 -21.02 -4.34
C ALA A 203 19.89 -21.62 -3.02
N PRO A 204 20.71 -22.40 -2.27
CA PRO A 204 20.26 -23.08 -1.03
C PRO A 204 19.72 -22.11 0.05
N TRP A 205 20.13 -20.86 0.01
CA TRP A 205 19.71 -19.80 0.93
C TRP A 205 18.29 -19.29 0.64
N MET A 206 17.78 -19.48 -0.56
CA MET A 206 16.47 -18.96 -1.00
C MET A 206 15.36 -19.88 -0.49
N THR A 207 14.35 -19.31 0.14
CA THR A 207 13.15 -20.03 0.62
C THR A 207 12.19 -20.27 -0.55
N VAL A 208 11.70 -21.49 -0.70
CA VAL A 208 10.66 -21.85 -1.66
C VAL A 208 9.49 -22.48 -0.93
N VAL A 209 8.31 -21.88 -1.10
CA VAL A 209 7.05 -22.34 -0.54
C VAL A 209 6.17 -22.86 -1.67
N TRP A 210 5.60 -24.04 -1.50
CA TRP A 210 4.66 -24.65 -2.43
C TRP A 210 3.20 -24.50 -1.95
N TYR A 211 2.29 -24.16 -2.86
CA TYR A 211 0.86 -24.14 -2.56
C TYR A 211 0.15 -25.44 -3.01
N ASP A 212 -0.77 -25.92 -2.20
CA ASP A 212 -1.54 -27.15 -2.38
C ASP A 212 -2.65 -26.98 -3.43
N SER A 213 -2.28 -27.04 -4.71
CA SER A 213 -3.22 -27.02 -5.84
C SER A 213 -2.80 -28.01 -6.94
N MET A 214 -1.62 -27.83 -7.56
CA MET A 214 -1.12 -28.77 -8.55
C MET A 214 -0.67 -30.07 -7.86
N THR A 215 -1.13 -31.21 -8.38
CA THR A 215 -0.80 -32.55 -7.90
C THR A 215 0.31 -33.20 -8.72
N SER A 216 0.85 -34.33 -8.27
CA SER A 216 1.92 -35.07 -8.95
C SER A 216 1.57 -35.60 -10.37
N ASN A 217 0.31 -35.64 -10.76
CA ASN A 217 -0.16 -35.97 -12.12
C ASN A 217 -0.43 -34.71 -12.99
N GLY A 218 -0.22 -33.47 -12.40
CA GLY A 218 -0.38 -32.22 -13.10
C GLY A 218 -1.79 -31.60 -13.04
N ASP A 219 -2.76 -32.31 -12.47
CA ASP A 219 -4.11 -31.82 -12.31
C ASP A 219 -4.17 -30.78 -11.16
N ILE A 220 -5.13 -29.88 -11.22
CA ILE A 220 -5.43 -28.95 -10.14
C ILE A 220 -6.49 -29.55 -9.23
N GLU A 221 -6.07 -29.96 -8.05
CA GLU A 221 -6.91 -30.54 -7.02
C GLU A 221 -6.47 -30.00 -5.66
N TRP A 222 -7.19 -29.08 -5.09
CA TRP A 222 -6.93 -28.56 -3.74
C TRP A 222 -7.21 -29.67 -2.72
N GLN A 223 -6.14 -30.24 -2.16
CA GLN A 223 -6.22 -31.42 -1.30
C GLN A 223 -6.75 -31.05 0.09
N GLY A 224 -6.36 -29.91 0.64
CA GLY A 224 -6.69 -29.49 2.01
C GLY A 224 -6.13 -30.45 3.07
N GLU A 225 -5.20 -31.31 2.71
CA GLU A 225 -4.44 -32.22 3.57
C GLU A 225 -3.14 -32.65 2.86
N VAL A 226 -2.17 -33.13 3.62
CA VAL A 226 -0.95 -33.72 3.02
C VAL A 226 -1.27 -35.11 2.50
N THR A 227 -1.05 -35.34 1.23
CA THR A 227 -1.30 -36.61 0.52
C THR A 227 -0.07 -37.03 -0.26
N ASP A 228 -0.08 -38.26 -0.84
CA ASP A 228 0.98 -38.71 -1.76
C ASP A 228 1.14 -37.78 -2.97
N LYS A 229 0.04 -37.12 -3.41
CA LYS A 229 0.01 -36.25 -4.58
C LYS A 229 0.73 -34.91 -4.37
N ASN A 230 0.62 -34.29 -3.18
CA ASN A 230 1.23 -33.00 -2.91
C ASN A 230 2.52 -33.07 -2.08
N ALA A 231 2.71 -34.13 -1.25
CA ALA A 231 4.01 -34.40 -0.62
C ALA A 231 5.15 -34.59 -1.63
N PHE A 232 4.81 -34.89 -2.89
CA PHE A 232 5.71 -34.95 -4.04
C PHE A 232 6.50 -33.66 -4.27
N PHE A 233 5.92 -32.50 -3.95
CA PHE A 233 6.58 -31.18 -4.05
C PHE A 233 7.31 -30.77 -2.77
N MET A 234 7.16 -31.52 -1.68
CA MET A 234 7.90 -31.29 -0.45
C MET A 234 9.17 -32.15 -0.37
N LYS A 235 9.08 -33.38 -0.82
CA LYS A 235 10.16 -34.34 -0.67
C LYS A 235 10.22 -35.32 -1.82
N ASP A 236 11.39 -35.54 -2.36
CA ASP A 236 11.66 -36.61 -3.31
C ASP A 236 11.85 -37.93 -2.57
N LEU A 237 10.84 -38.80 -2.63
CA LEU A 237 10.87 -40.08 -1.92
C LEU A 237 11.88 -41.05 -2.49
N SER A 238 12.33 -40.90 -3.74
CA SER A 238 13.34 -41.78 -4.36
C SER A 238 14.75 -41.46 -3.91
N THR A 239 15.05 -40.18 -3.68
CA THR A 239 16.37 -39.68 -3.27
C THR A 239 16.41 -39.25 -1.79
N ASN A 240 15.27 -39.24 -1.12
CA ASN A 240 15.08 -38.72 0.25
C ASN A 240 15.49 -37.23 0.41
N LYS A 241 15.60 -36.46 -0.69
CA LYS A 241 15.97 -35.05 -0.67
C LYS A 241 14.74 -34.17 -0.53
N LYS A 242 14.89 -33.06 0.17
CA LYS A 242 13.89 -31.98 0.23
C LYS A 242 13.68 -31.35 -1.14
N VAL A 243 12.46 -31.00 -1.50
CA VAL A 243 12.09 -30.31 -2.74
C VAL A 243 11.81 -28.83 -2.41
N SER A 244 10.66 -28.50 -1.83
CA SER A 244 10.40 -27.16 -1.28
C SER A 244 10.71 -27.07 0.21
N ASP A 245 10.84 -25.85 0.74
CA ASP A 245 11.10 -25.64 2.15
C ASP A 245 9.85 -25.78 3.01
N GLU A 246 8.77 -25.22 2.55
CA GLU A 246 7.50 -25.12 3.25
C GLU A 246 6.35 -25.43 2.27
N MET A 247 5.17 -25.82 2.80
CA MET A 247 3.95 -25.98 2.01
C MET A 247 2.77 -25.29 2.68
N PHE A 248 2.01 -24.55 1.88
CA PHE A 248 0.73 -23.96 2.29
C PHE A 248 -0.40 -24.87 1.81
N VAL A 249 -1.15 -25.45 2.76
CA VAL A 249 -2.28 -26.35 2.49
C VAL A 249 -3.56 -25.55 2.34
N ASP A 250 -4.33 -25.83 1.30
CA ASP A 250 -5.58 -25.18 0.94
C ASP A 250 -6.61 -25.15 2.10
N PHE A 251 -7.48 -24.16 2.07
CA PHE A 251 -8.51 -23.88 3.08
C PHE A 251 -9.49 -25.03 3.35
N ARG A 252 -9.56 -26.04 2.47
CA ARG A 252 -10.44 -27.24 2.60
C ARG A 252 -10.04 -28.17 3.73
N TRP A 253 -8.90 -27.95 4.41
CA TRP A 253 -8.50 -28.72 5.59
C TRP A 253 -9.59 -28.72 6.67
N GLN A 254 -10.35 -27.64 6.78
CA GLN A 254 -11.40 -27.47 7.78
C GLN A 254 -12.77 -28.07 7.41
N SER A 255 -12.91 -28.69 6.23
CA SER A 255 -14.17 -29.25 5.74
C SER A 255 -14.78 -30.26 6.73
N THR A 256 -16.04 -30.07 7.09
CA THR A 256 -16.80 -30.99 7.97
C THR A 256 -17.09 -32.31 7.27
N LYS A 257 -17.15 -32.34 5.94
CA LYS A 257 -17.35 -33.55 5.13
C LYS A 257 -16.09 -34.44 5.09
N ARG A 258 -14.96 -33.93 5.51
CA ARG A 258 -13.65 -34.63 5.54
C ARG A 258 -13.05 -34.45 6.94
N PRO A 259 -13.55 -35.17 7.97
CA PRO A 259 -13.21 -34.93 9.37
C PRO A 259 -11.73 -35.19 9.71
N ASP A 260 -11.06 -36.08 8.99
CA ASP A 260 -9.72 -36.58 9.35
C ASP A 260 -8.55 -35.89 8.62
N THR A 261 -8.77 -34.78 7.88
CA THR A 261 -7.75 -34.10 7.06
C THR A 261 -6.46 -33.79 7.83
N VAL A 262 -6.55 -33.23 9.02
CA VAL A 262 -5.37 -32.90 9.84
C VAL A 262 -4.70 -34.18 10.38
N VAL A 263 -5.48 -35.15 10.86
CA VAL A 263 -4.94 -36.43 11.35
C VAL A 263 -4.25 -37.21 10.23
N ASN A 264 -4.85 -37.22 9.04
CA ASN A 264 -4.26 -37.84 7.85
C ASN A 264 -2.96 -37.16 7.45
N SER A 265 -2.94 -35.80 7.48
CA SER A 265 -1.73 -35.02 7.24
C SER A 265 -0.60 -35.42 8.19
N ILE A 266 -0.86 -35.50 9.49
CA ILE A 266 0.15 -35.91 10.48
C ILE A 266 0.67 -37.32 10.19
N LYS A 267 -0.20 -38.28 9.86
CA LYS A 267 0.20 -39.66 9.50
C LYS A 267 1.10 -39.68 8.25
N ASN A 268 0.73 -38.91 7.24
CA ASN A 268 1.50 -38.84 5.99
C ASN A 268 2.84 -38.13 6.20
N LEU A 269 2.89 -37.06 7.00
CA LEU A 269 4.14 -36.38 7.37
C LEU A 269 5.11 -37.34 8.08
N GLN A 270 4.62 -38.14 9.03
CA GLN A 270 5.42 -39.20 9.69
C GLN A 270 5.91 -40.24 8.68
N LYS A 271 5.02 -40.70 7.79
CA LYS A 271 5.34 -41.65 6.72
C LYS A 271 6.47 -41.16 5.80
N TYR A 272 6.45 -39.87 5.45
CA TYR A 272 7.44 -39.28 4.54
C TYR A 272 8.64 -38.66 5.25
N GLY A 273 8.63 -38.59 6.58
CA GLY A 273 9.67 -37.91 7.37
C GLY A 273 9.79 -36.44 7.01
N ILE A 274 8.65 -35.76 6.92
CA ILE A 274 8.51 -34.32 6.73
C ILE A 274 8.15 -33.69 8.07
N ASP A 275 8.78 -32.57 8.43
CA ASP A 275 8.50 -31.86 9.67
C ASP A 275 7.11 -31.20 9.61
N SER A 276 6.27 -31.43 10.63
CA SER A 276 4.94 -30.84 10.71
C SER A 276 4.96 -29.32 10.79
N SER A 277 6.01 -28.73 11.33
CA SER A 277 6.17 -27.26 11.38
C SER A 277 6.37 -26.61 10.01
N SER A 278 6.72 -27.42 8.97
CA SER A 278 6.85 -26.93 7.59
C SER A 278 5.53 -26.93 6.80
N ILE A 279 4.42 -27.30 7.45
CA ILE A 279 3.09 -27.36 6.82
C ILE A 279 2.20 -26.28 7.43
N PHE A 280 1.75 -25.36 6.60
CA PHE A 280 0.91 -24.23 6.96
C PHE A 280 -0.51 -24.48 6.48
N VAL A 281 -1.46 -24.67 7.40
CA VAL A 281 -2.88 -24.80 7.03
C VAL A 281 -3.49 -23.42 6.78
N GLY A 282 -4.19 -23.29 5.65
CA GLY A 282 -4.70 -22.01 5.17
C GLY A 282 -5.91 -21.50 5.96
N PHE A 283 -5.88 -20.24 6.34
CA PHE A 283 -6.97 -19.45 6.92
C PHE A 283 -7.34 -18.35 5.96
N ASP A 284 -8.50 -18.42 5.32
CA ASP A 284 -9.00 -17.38 4.42
C ASP A 284 -9.60 -16.21 5.23
N LEU A 285 -8.87 -15.11 5.29
CA LEU A 285 -9.27 -13.89 6.00
C LEU A 285 -9.77 -12.79 5.05
N GLN A 286 -9.73 -13.02 3.73
CA GLN A 286 -9.98 -12.00 2.72
C GLN A 286 -11.36 -11.36 2.83
N ALA A 287 -12.40 -12.14 3.07
CA ALA A 287 -13.78 -11.63 3.04
C ALA A 287 -14.25 -11.01 4.36
N SER A 288 -13.88 -11.62 5.50
CA SER A 288 -14.47 -11.28 6.80
C SER A 288 -13.46 -11.27 7.96
N GLY A 289 -12.16 -11.44 7.66
CA GLY A 289 -11.10 -11.39 8.65
C GLY A 289 -11.32 -12.34 9.83
N TYR A 290 -11.11 -11.85 11.04
CA TYR A 290 -11.31 -12.59 12.28
C TYR A 290 -12.78 -12.92 12.60
N LEU A 291 -13.72 -12.39 11.83
CA LEU A 291 -15.14 -12.74 11.92
C LEU A 291 -15.46 -14.06 11.22
N THR A 292 -14.53 -14.60 10.43
CA THR A 292 -14.69 -15.91 9.79
C THR A 292 -14.61 -17.04 10.83
N ALA A 293 -15.49 -18.03 10.68
CA ALA A 293 -15.45 -19.24 11.49
C ALA A 293 -14.35 -20.20 11.05
N PHE A 294 -13.56 -20.70 11.99
CA PHE A 294 -12.53 -21.68 11.72
C PHE A 294 -12.64 -22.93 12.59
N ASN A 295 -12.38 -24.09 12.02
CA ASN A 295 -12.50 -25.38 12.71
C ASN A 295 -11.28 -25.69 13.61
N TRP A 296 -11.05 -24.83 14.61
CA TRP A 296 -9.98 -24.99 15.60
C TRP A 296 -9.94 -26.38 16.26
N PRO A 297 -11.08 -27.03 16.61
CA PRO A 297 -11.09 -28.36 17.21
C PRO A 297 -10.39 -29.43 16.36
N LYS A 298 -10.33 -29.26 15.03
CA LYS A 298 -9.57 -30.16 14.15
C LYS A 298 -8.07 -29.99 14.24
N LEU A 299 -7.61 -28.78 14.55
CA LEU A 299 -6.20 -28.39 14.50
C LEU A 299 -5.52 -28.44 15.87
N ILE A 300 -6.32 -28.33 16.94
CA ILE A 300 -5.83 -28.33 18.32
C ILE A 300 -5.80 -29.76 18.86
N ALA A 301 -4.66 -30.19 19.34
CA ALA A 301 -4.48 -31.49 19.99
C ALA A 301 -5.08 -31.50 21.43
N ASP A 302 -5.20 -32.67 22.06
CA ASP A 302 -5.74 -32.86 23.42
C ASP A 302 -4.96 -32.06 24.50
N ASN A 303 -3.72 -31.68 24.23
CA ASN A 303 -2.88 -30.83 25.09
C ASN A 303 -3.04 -29.33 24.83
N GLU A 304 -4.08 -28.91 24.13
CA GLU A 304 -4.39 -27.51 23.72
C GLU A 304 -3.37 -26.85 22.75
N LYS A 305 -2.41 -27.62 22.20
CA LYS A 305 -1.43 -27.11 21.23
C LYS A 305 -1.85 -27.39 19.80
N LEU A 306 -1.38 -26.53 18.87
CA LEU A 306 -1.60 -26.75 17.45
C LEU A 306 -0.76 -27.94 16.94
N MET A 307 -1.31 -28.65 15.97
CA MET A 307 -0.63 -29.79 15.33
C MET A 307 0.16 -29.40 14.09
N LEU A 308 -0.19 -28.30 13.43
CA LEU A 308 0.41 -27.76 12.21
C LEU A 308 0.57 -26.26 12.33
N SER A 309 1.41 -25.66 11.46
CA SER A 309 1.64 -24.23 11.37
C SER A 309 0.46 -23.49 10.71
N LEU A 310 0.42 -22.17 10.87
CA LEU A 310 -0.71 -21.34 10.43
C LEU A 310 -0.35 -20.57 9.16
N GLY A 311 -1.15 -20.70 8.11
CA GLY A 311 -1.05 -19.93 6.87
C GLY A 311 -2.22 -18.92 6.77
N LEU A 312 -1.94 -17.63 6.93
CA LEU A 312 -2.95 -16.57 6.92
C LEU A 312 -3.04 -15.96 5.53
N TYR A 313 -4.16 -16.13 4.85
CA TYR A 313 -4.40 -15.50 3.55
C TYR A 313 -5.17 -14.19 3.75
N CYS A 314 -4.58 -13.09 3.25
CA CYS A 314 -5.09 -11.72 3.32
C CYS A 314 -5.40 -11.19 4.73
N PRO A 315 -4.50 -11.31 5.74
CA PRO A 315 -4.68 -10.63 7.02
C PRO A 315 -4.76 -9.11 6.85
N SER A 316 -4.25 -8.55 5.76
CA SER A 316 -4.43 -7.14 5.33
C SER A 316 -5.90 -6.72 5.15
N TRP A 317 -6.85 -7.65 5.23
CA TRP A 317 -8.28 -7.35 5.35
C TRP A 317 -8.56 -6.29 6.43
N SER A 318 -7.89 -6.36 7.56
CA SER A 318 -8.02 -5.39 8.66
C SER A 318 -7.85 -3.94 8.20
N TYR A 319 -6.92 -3.70 7.25
CA TYR A 319 -6.67 -2.40 6.66
C TYR A 319 -7.70 -2.04 5.58
N TYR A 320 -7.90 -2.92 4.61
CA TYR A 320 -8.78 -2.63 3.46
C TYR A 320 -10.26 -2.52 3.83
N ASP A 321 -10.69 -3.20 4.91
CA ASP A 321 -12.07 -3.10 5.43
C ASP A 321 -12.26 -1.95 6.44
N SER A 322 -11.23 -1.13 6.72
CA SER A 322 -11.29 -0.04 7.69
C SER A 322 -11.43 1.33 7.03
N LYS A 323 -12.24 2.19 7.64
CA LYS A 323 -12.48 3.57 7.19
C LYS A 323 -11.63 4.59 7.95
N THR A 324 -11.14 4.24 9.13
CA THR A 324 -10.35 5.12 9.99
C THR A 324 -9.14 4.38 10.57
N PRO A 325 -8.05 5.10 10.92
CA PRO A 325 -6.92 4.49 11.60
C PRO A 325 -7.28 3.77 12.90
N GLN A 326 -8.23 4.31 13.69
CA GLN A 326 -8.66 3.69 14.93
C GLN A 326 -9.38 2.36 14.68
N GLU A 327 -10.26 2.29 13.68
CA GLU A 327 -10.93 1.06 13.27
C GLU A 327 -9.91 0.02 12.81
N PHE A 328 -8.94 0.42 12.01
CA PHE A 328 -7.84 -0.43 11.57
C PHE A 328 -7.08 -1.05 12.75
N TRP A 329 -6.59 -0.23 13.68
CA TRP A 329 -5.83 -0.73 14.83
C TRP A 329 -6.66 -1.65 15.72
N ASN A 330 -7.94 -1.37 15.90
CA ASN A 330 -8.84 -2.24 16.67
C ASN A 330 -8.99 -3.62 15.97
N LYS A 331 -9.11 -3.64 14.64
CA LYS A 331 -9.15 -4.89 13.86
C LYS A 331 -7.83 -5.65 13.90
N GLU A 332 -6.70 -4.97 13.77
CA GLU A 332 -5.37 -5.57 13.89
C GLU A 332 -5.17 -6.24 15.25
N GLU A 333 -5.46 -5.54 16.33
CA GLU A 333 -5.33 -6.12 17.67
C GLU A 333 -6.27 -7.32 17.87
N SER A 334 -7.45 -7.28 17.31
CA SER A 334 -8.41 -8.40 17.37
C SER A 334 -7.91 -9.60 16.57
N LEU A 335 -7.32 -9.36 15.41
CA LEU A 335 -6.77 -10.40 14.55
C LEU A 335 -5.55 -11.06 15.20
N TRP A 336 -4.63 -10.28 15.73
CA TRP A 336 -3.36 -10.80 16.22
C TRP A 336 -3.39 -11.18 17.70
N ILE A 337 -4.01 -10.37 18.57
CA ILE A 337 -4.07 -10.59 20.02
C ILE A 337 -5.34 -11.36 20.41
N GLY A 338 -6.48 -11.06 19.80
CA GLY A 338 -7.74 -11.79 19.96
C GLY A 338 -8.41 -11.60 21.33
N GLU A 339 -8.63 -12.69 22.05
CA GLU A 339 -9.44 -12.77 23.29
C GLU A 339 -9.01 -11.82 24.41
N HIS A 340 -7.84 -11.24 24.35
CA HIS A 340 -7.34 -10.26 25.32
C HIS A 340 -7.96 -8.87 25.12
N LYS A 341 -8.73 -8.66 24.03
CA LYS A 341 -9.61 -7.50 23.84
C LYS A 341 -11.04 -7.95 23.69
N VAL A 342 -11.92 -7.40 24.50
CA VAL A 342 -13.37 -7.66 24.43
C VAL A 342 -13.93 -7.02 23.16
N LEU A 343 -14.13 -7.82 22.12
CA LEU A 343 -14.86 -7.44 20.93
C LEU A 343 -16.18 -8.19 20.89
N GLU A 344 -17.25 -7.46 20.63
CA GLU A 344 -18.55 -8.08 20.35
C GLU A 344 -18.47 -8.85 19.04
N TYR A 345 -18.42 -10.15 19.15
CA TYR A 345 -18.42 -11.05 18.03
C TYR A 345 -19.86 -11.34 17.58
N ASN A 346 -20.21 -10.91 16.37
CA ASN A 346 -21.53 -11.19 15.80
C ASN A 346 -21.53 -12.48 14.99
N ALA A 347 -21.45 -13.62 15.68
CA ALA A 347 -21.40 -14.94 15.09
C ALA A 347 -22.61 -15.31 14.21
N LYS A 348 -23.77 -14.71 14.45
CA LYS A 348 -25.02 -15.10 13.77
C LYS A 348 -25.00 -14.84 12.26
N LYS A 349 -24.23 -13.89 11.79
CA LYS A 349 -24.22 -13.52 10.37
C LYS A 349 -23.38 -14.47 9.51
N GLU A 350 -22.30 -15.01 10.05
CA GLU A 350 -21.31 -15.77 9.30
C GLU A 350 -21.48 -17.28 9.40
N PHE A 351 -22.06 -17.76 10.50
CA PHE A 351 -22.39 -19.17 10.69
C PHE A 351 -23.71 -19.59 10.03
N SER A 352 -24.44 -18.70 9.37
CA SER A 352 -25.77 -18.98 8.82
C SER A 352 -25.80 -20.07 7.73
N GLN A 353 -24.65 -20.42 7.15
CA GLN A 353 -24.52 -21.43 6.09
C GLN A 353 -23.97 -22.77 6.56
N ILE A 354 -23.51 -22.86 7.82
CA ILE A 354 -22.90 -24.07 8.39
C ILE A 354 -23.52 -24.32 9.77
N ASP A 355 -24.11 -25.50 9.96
CA ASP A 355 -24.54 -25.92 11.29
C ASP A 355 -23.35 -26.41 12.10
N TRP A 356 -22.73 -25.50 12.84
CA TRP A 356 -21.57 -25.75 13.67
C TRP A 356 -21.91 -26.12 15.11
N GLY A 357 -23.19 -26.20 15.50
CA GLY A 357 -23.60 -26.45 16.87
C GLY A 357 -23.19 -25.34 17.85
N ASP A 358 -22.28 -25.62 18.79
CA ASP A 358 -21.72 -24.59 19.68
C ASP A 358 -20.64 -23.78 18.95
N TYR A 359 -21.04 -22.61 18.44
CA TYR A 359 -20.16 -21.74 17.62
C TYR A 359 -18.94 -21.14 18.37
N LYS A 360 -18.95 -21.09 19.71
CA LYS A 360 -17.87 -20.49 20.51
C LYS A 360 -16.53 -21.14 20.27
N GLN A 361 -16.49 -22.43 20.01
CA GLN A 361 -15.25 -23.17 19.72
C GLN A 361 -14.66 -22.88 18.33
N TYR A 362 -15.41 -22.23 17.43
CA TYR A 362 -15.00 -21.92 16.05
C TYR A 362 -14.63 -20.45 15.86
N ARG A 363 -14.80 -19.61 16.89
CA ARG A 363 -14.47 -18.19 16.82
C ARG A 363 -12.95 -17.97 16.76
N TRP A 364 -12.55 -16.88 16.18
CA TRP A 364 -11.16 -16.45 16.14
C TRP A 364 -10.62 -16.18 17.57
N ARG A 365 -9.45 -16.71 17.88
CA ARG A 365 -8.85 -16.63 19.22
C ARG A 365 -7.67 -15.67 19.30
N GLY A 366 -7.19 -15.17 18.15
CA GLY A 366 -5.96 -14.41 18.05
C GLY A 366 -4.72 -15.31 17.91
N ILE A 367 -3.78 -14.88 17.09
CA ILE A 367 -2.54 -15.62 16.83
C ILE A 367 -1.69 -15.76 18.10
N ALA A 368 -1.68 -14.72 18.95
CA ALA A 368 -0.98 -14.72 20.25
C ALA A 368 -1.40 -15.88 21.19
N SER A 369 -2.57 -16.51 20.95
CA SER A 369 -3.03 -17.67 21.71
C SER A 369 -2.25 -18.95 21.38
N PHE A 370 -1.49 -19.00 20.29
CA PHE A 370 -0.93 -20.25 19.76
C PHE A 370 0.58 -20.23 19.58
N VAL A 371 1.19 -19.06 19.40
CA VAL A 371 2.60 -18.92 19.05
C VAL A 371 3.34 -18.02 20.05
N ASN A 372 4.61 -18.31 20.25
CA ASN A 372 5.48 -17.44 21.00
C ASN A 372 5.79 -16.18 20.22
N GLU A 373 5.83 -15.05 20.91
CA GLU A 373 6.37 -13.82 20.37
C GLU A 373 7.85 -13.97 20.03
N LYS A 374 8.29 -13.29 18.96
CA LYS A 374 9.68 -13.24 18.53
C LYS A 374 10.16 -11.79 18.52
N SER A 375 11.39 -11.57 19.00
CA SER A 375 11.95 -10.23 19.15
C SER A 375 13.28 -10.09 18.41
N PRO A 376 13.47 -9.05 17.58
CA PRO A 376 14.74 -8.74 16.96
C PRO A 376 15.69 -7.96 17.89
N LEU A 377 15.31 -7.70 19.13
CA LEU A 377 16.15 -6.97 20.09
C LEU A 377 17.26 -7.85 20.60
N THR A 378 18.26 -8.07 19.76
CA THR A 378 19.46 -8.87 20.04
C THR A 378 20.73 -8.04 19.79
N GLY A 379 21.84 -8.40 20.46
CA GLY A 379 23.13 -7.73 20.26
C GLY A 379 23.43 -6.63 21.28
N THR A 380 23.85 -5.44 20.84
CA THR A 380 24.37 -4.38 21.74
C THR A 380 23.70 -3.03 21.58
N SER A 381 22.83 -2.87 20.57
CA SER A 381 22.14 -1.62 20.29
C SER A 381 20.75 -1.87 19.73
N PHE A 382 19.83 -0.95 20.03
CA PHE A 382 18.46 -0.95 19.56
C PHE A 382 17.93 0.47 19.58
N SER A 383 17.06 0.81 18.64
CA SER A 383 16.35 2.10 18.61
C SER A 383 15.01 1.96 17.91
N THR A 384 13.96 2.48 18.54
CA THR A 384 12.63 2.64 17.97
C THR A 384 12.09 4.02 18.27
N SER A 385 11.29 4.58 17.36
CA SER A 385 10.47 5.77 17.58
C SER A 385 8.97 5.45 17.40
N PHE A 386 8.63 4.16 17.32
CA PHE A 386 7.26 3.67 17.11
C PHE A 386 6.62 4.20 15.83
N CYS A 387 7.44 4.45 14.81
CA CYS A 387 6.98 4.85 13.49
C CYS A 387 6.34 3.65 12.77
N ALA A 388 5.08 3.78 12.36
CA ALA A 388 4.38 2.74 11.61
C ALA A 388 4.68 2.75 10.09
N GLY A 389 5.63 3.57 9.65
CA GLY A 389 6.01 3.68 8.23
C GLY A 389 5.04 4.50 7.39
N HIS A 390 4.13 5.22 8.01
CA HIS A 390 3.23 6.18 7.38
C HIS A 390 2.71 7.22 8.39
N GLY A 391 2.08 8.27 7.91
CA GLY A 391 1.51 9.28 8.79
C GLY A 391 0.81 10.42 8.06
N LYS A 392 -0.01 11.15 8.80
CA LYS A 392 -0.66 12.41 8.36
C LYS A 392 0.33 13.56 8.26
N SER A 393 1.42 13.47 9.03
CA SER A 393 2.48 14.48 9.17
C SER A 393 3.80 13.78 9.41
N PHE A 394 4.91 14.46 9.19
CA PHE A 394 6.25 13.97 9.54
C PHE A 394 6.86 14.80 10.66
N TYR A 395 7.36 14.13 11.69
CA TYR A 395 7.96 14.75 12.87
C TYR A 395 9.44 14.42 12.98
N ILE A 396 10.23 15.35 13.47
CA ILE A 396 11.66 15.18 13.82
C ILE A 396 11.90 15.83 15.19
N ASN A 397 12.36 15.02 16.15
CA ASN A 397 12.57 15.42 17.54
C ASN A 397 11.32 16.07 18.19
N GLY A 398 10.14 15.58 17.87
CA GLY A 398 8.87 16.09 18.38
C GLY A 398 8.33 17.35 17.69
N GLU A 399 9.05 17.91 16.72
CA GLU A 399 8.59 19.02 15.91
C GLU A 399 7.99 18.52 14.60
N ARG A 400 6.80 19.00 14.24
CA ARG A 400 6.17 18.70 12.97
C ARG A 400 6.90 19.42 11.83
N LYS A 401 7.53 18.66 10.93
CA LYS A 401 8.32 19.16 9.81
C LYS A 401 7.59 19.14 8.48
N SER A 402 6.56 18.29 8.34
CA SER A 402 5.67 18.25 7.18
C SER A 402 4.24 18.00 7.62
N GLN A 403 3.27 18.61 6.93
CA GLN A 403 1.82 18.42 7.15
C GLN A 403 1.18 17.57 6.03
N LYS A 404 2.01 17.03 5.11
CA LYS A 404 1.55 16.16 4.05
C LYS A 404 1.44 14.72 4.56
N GLU A 405 0.43 13.99 4.12
CA GLU A 405 0.37 12.54 4.27
C GLU A 405 1.57 11.91 3.57
N TRP A 406 2.02 10.78 4.06
CA TRP A 406 3.14 10.04 3.49
C TRP A 406 3.13 8.57 3.90
N TYR A 407 3.76 7.72 3.12
CA TYR A 407 4.16 6.38 3.54
C TYR A 407 5.55 6.04 3.01
N ASN A 408 6.31 5.29 3.79
CA ASN A 408 7.54 4.60 3.44
C ASN A 408 7.76 3.51 4.49
N ARG A 409 7.45 2.26 4.16
CA ARG A 409 7.53 1.15 5.12
C ARG A 409 8.95 0.82 5.53
N SER A 410 9.97 1.23 4.75
CA SER A 410 11.36 1.17 5.22
C SER A 410 11.58 1.95 6.52
N LEU A 411 10.73 2.94 6.82
CA LEU A 411 10.76 3.70 8.09
C LEU A 411 9.96 3.03 9.21
N THR A 412 9.27 1.90 8.97
CA THR A 412 8.58 1.15 10.04
C THR A 412 9.59 0.72 11.08
N ASP A 413 9.34 1.08 12.32
CA ASP A 413 10.16 0.67 13.46
C ASP A 413 9.72 -0.68 14.04
N VAL A 414 10.53 -1.23 14.94
CA VAL A 414 10.17 -2.42 15.71
C VAL A 414 9.18 -2.01 16.79
N PHE A 415 7.94 -2.46 16.63
CA PHE A 415 6.89 -2.26 17.63
C PHE A 415 7.05 -3.23 18.81
N PRO A 416 6.37 -2.99 19.98
CA PRO A 416 6.51 -3.82 21.15
C PRO A 416 6.29 -5.31 20.88
N THR A 417 7.21 -6.14 21.39
CA THR A 417 7.11 -7.60 21.32
C THR A 417 5.85 -8.09 22.01
N TYR A 418 5.57 -7.55 23.19
CA TYR A 418 4.36 -7.86 23.96
C TYR A 418 3.26 -6.84 23.70
N ARG A 419 2.08 -7.29 23.25
CA ARG A 419 0.92 -6.45 22.98
C ARG A 419 -0.34 -7.01 23.64
N TRP A 420 -0.73 -6.77 24.88
CA TRP A 420 0.02 -5.97 25.84
C TRP A 420 0.16 -6.78 27.13
N LYS A 421 1.34 -6.85 27.67
CA LYS A 421 1.58 -7.52 28.96
C LYS A 421 1.58 -6.46 30.06
N VAL A 422 0.48 -6.34 30.80
CA VAL A 422 0.27 -5.32 31.83
C VAL A 422 0.18 -5.97 33.20
N SER A 423 0.81 -5.37 34.19
CA SER A 423 0.70 -5.73 35.60
C SER A 423 0.39 -4.50 36.45
N GLY A 424 -0.23 -4.69 37.63
CA GLY A 424 -0.68 -3.62 38.49
C GLY A 424 -2.19 -3.51 38.60
N LYS A 425 -2.69 -2.49 39.33
CA LYS A 425 -4.12 -2.30 39.56
C LYS A 425 -4.82 -1.55 38.43
N SER A 426 -4.10 -0.70 37.72
CA SER A 426 -4.63 0.11 36.63
C SER A 426 -4.12 -0.41 35.29
N VAL A 427 -5.02 -0.68 34.35
CA VAL A 427 -4.65 -1.10 32.99
C VAL A 427 -4.85 0.07 32.07
N PRO A 428 -3.78 0.63 31.46
CA PRO A 428 -3.90 1.70 30.48
C PRO A 428 -4.47 1.19 29.16
N GLU A 429 -5.23 2.04 28.49
CA GLU A 429 -5.46 1.92 27.06
C GLU A 429 -4.21 2.36 26.32
N ILE A 430 -3.73 1.51 25.39
CA ILE A 430 -2.53 1.79 24.60
C ILE A 430 -2.93 1.80 23.14
N THR A 431 -2.65 2.93 22.47
CA THR A 431 -3.03 3.13 21.06
C THR A 431 -1.87 3.70 20.25
N VAL A 432 -1.95 3.60 18.92
CA VAL A 432 -1.04 4.28 17.99
C VAL A 432 -1.59 5.68 17.71
N ASP A 433 -0.84 6.71 18.09
CA ASP A 433 -1.20 8.10 17.89
C ASP A 433 -0.61 8.64 16.59
N TYR A 434 -1.45 9.24 15.74
CA TYR A 434 -1.08 9.89 14.47
C TYR A 434 -0.99 11.42 14.56
N ASP A 435 -1.41 11.98 15.66
CA ASP A 435 -1.53 13.44 15.82
C ASP A 435 -0.30 14.03 16.51
N ASP A 436 0.53 13.18 17.14
CA ASP A 436 1.80 13.59 17.76
C ASP A 436 2.84 12.46 17.71
N ALA A 437 4.06 12.78 17.31
CA ALA A 437 5.16 11.83 17.25
C ALA A 437 6.51 12.49 17.59
N PHE A 438 7.48 11.69 18.03
CA PHE A 438 8.83 12.18 18.24
C PHE A 438 9.66 12.13 16.95
N TYR A 439 9.51 11.03 16.18
CA TYR A 439 10.11 10.87 14.86
C TYR A 439 9.18 10.06 13.95
N GLY A 440 9.08 10.44 12.66
CA GLY A 440 8.21 9.79 11.70
C GLY A 440 6.76 10.23 11.83
N GLY A 441 5.80 9.28 11.72
CA GLY A 441 4.37 9.59 11.63
C GLY A 441 3.53 9.24 12.84
N THR A 442 4.07 8.46 13.79
CA THR A 442 3.29 7.89 14.90
C THR A 442 4.09 7.77 16.20
N SER A 443 3.38 7.66 17.33
CA SER A 443 3.92 7.34 18.66
C SER A 443 2.98 6.38 19.39
N LEU A 444 3.39 5.82 20.53
CA LEU A 444 2.49 5.07 21.41
C LEU A 444 1.86 6.01 22.44
N LYS A 445 0.53 5.99 22.51
CA LYS A 445 -0.25 6.75 23.46
C LYS A 445 -0.80 5.85 24.56
N PHE A 446 -0.54 6.23 25.80
CA PHE A 446 -1.03 5.58 27.02
C PHE A 446 -2.05 6.49 27.69
N GLN A 447 -3.24 5.97 27.95
CA GLN A 447 -4.31 6.69 28.64
C GLN A 447 -4.94 5.79 29.71
N GLY A 448 -5.28 6.37 30.87
CA GLY A 448 -5.93 5.60 31.91
C GLY A 448 -6.23 6.40 33.15
N ASN A 449 -6.95 5.75 34.09
CA ASN A 449 -7.15 6.26 35.43
C ASN A 449 -6.17 5.55 36.36
N ILE A 450 -5.60 6.30 37.33
CA ILE A 450 -4.66 5.77 38.29
C ILE A 450 -4.93 6.40 39.67
N GLY A 451 -4.86 5.59 40.74
CA GLY A 451 -5.01 6.07 42.09
C GLY A 451 -3.71 6.64 42.66
N ASN A 452 -3.81 7.43 43.71
CA ASN A 452 -2.64 7.97 44.44
C ASN A 452 -1.76 6.81 44.93
N ASN A 453 -0.45 6.83 44.58
CA ASN A 453 0.54 5.78 44.89
C ASN A 453 0.21 4.40 44.27
N GLU A 454 -0.75 4.31 43.36
CA GLU A 454 -0.96 3.11 42.57
C GLU A 454 0.04 3.06 41.40
N SER A 455 0.38 1.85 40.96
CA SER A 455 1.28 1.67 39.82
C SER A 455 0.70 0.73 38.79
N SER A 456 1.06 0.97 37.54
CA SER A 456 0.83 0.10 36.41
C SER A 456 2.15 -0.08 35.66
N GLU A 457 2.51 -1.30 35.32
CA GLU A 457 3.68 -1.61 34.52
C GLU A 457 3.29 -2.31 33.22
N VAL A 458 3.72 -1.76 32.09
CA VAL A 458 3.54 -2.30 30.76
C VAL A 458 4.87 -2.80 30.25
N ASN A 459 4.97 -4.12 30.07
CA ASN A 459 6.11 -4.73 29.43
C ASN A 459 5.98 -4.54 27.92
N LEU A 460 7.00 -3.95 27.30
CA LEU A 460 7.02 -3.68 25.87
C LEU A 460 7.82 -4.73 25.09
N TYR A 461 9.07 -4.96 25.49
CA TYR A 461 10.00 -5.78 24.73
C TYR A 461 10.60 -6.92 25.52
N ALA A 462 10.60 -8.11 24.94
CA ALA A 462 11.60 -9.12 25.24
C ALA A 462 12.90 -8.75 24.52
N ALA A 463 14.05 -8.92 25.15
CA ALA A 463 15.33 -8.50 24.65
C ALA A 463 16.46 -9.48 25.03
N ASN A 464 17.55 -9.40 24.29
CA ASN A 464 18.85 -10.00 24.62
C ASN A 464 19.93 -8.98 24.23
N LEU A 465 19.94 -7.84 24.96
CA LEU A 465 20.81 -6.71 24.67
C LEU A 465 21.96 -6.64 25.69
N GLU A 466 23.19 -6.88 25.25
CA GLU A 466 24.39 -6.79 26.10
C GLU A 466 24.77 -5.31 26.32
N ILE A 467 24.96 -4.93 27.57
CA ILE A 467 25.42 -3.60 27.97
C ILE A 467 26.93 -3.50 27.79
N LYS A 468 27.40 -2.58 26.97
CA LYS A 468 28.80 -2.22 26.78
C LYS A 468 29.21 -1.06 27.68
N ALA A 469 30.52 -0.80 27.82
CA ALA A 469 31.05 0.29 28.64
C ALA A 469 30.51 1.68 28.28
N ASP A 470 30.15 1.89 27.02
CA ASP A 470 29.61 3.14 26.47
C ASP A 470 28.08 3.10 26.19
N SER A 471 27.39 2.05 26.66
CA SER A 471 25.94 1.95 26.47
C SER A 471 25.21 3.06 27.22
N CYS A 472 24.31 3.70 26.50
CA CYS A 472 23.42 4.74 27.00
C CYS A 472 21.97 4.38 26.66
N PHE A 473 21.11 4.39 27.65
CA PHE A 473 19.67 4.30 27.46
C PHE A 473 19.11 5.69 27.18
N LYS A 474 18.34 5.82 26.09
CA LYS A 474 17.64 7.05 25.71
C LYS A 474 16.16 6.77 25.50
N ALA A 475 15.30 7.67 25.99
CA ALA A 475 13.87 7.57 25.77
C ALA A 475 13.24 8.95 25.71
N ALA A 476 12.24 9.12 24.82
CA ALA A 476 11.49 10.38 24.69
C ALA A 476 10.02 10.17 25.06
N ILE A 477 9.51 11.09 25.86
CA ILE A 477 8.14 11.08 26.36
C ILE A 477 7.53 12.48 26.28
N LYS A 478 6.21 12.56 26.11
CA LYS A 478 5.40 13.76 26.27
C LYS A 478 4.19 13.42 27.14
N ALA A 479 4.03 14.06 28.26
CA ALA A 479 2.87 13.93 29.13
C ALA A 479 1.95 15.15 28.98
N LYS A 480 0.64 14.91 28.96
CA LYS A 480 -0.35 15.99 28.88
C LYS A 480 -0.34 16.86 30.15
N ASP A 481 -0.08 16.21 31.27
CA ASP A 481 -0.12 16.79 32.62
C ASP A 481 0.96 16.14 33.50
N ASN A 482 1.05 16.56 34.77
CA ASN A 482 2.07 16.08 35.68
C ASN A 482 1.48 15.26 36.86
N VAL A 483 0.39 14.52 36.62
CA VAL A 483 -0.31 13.72 37.65
C VAL A 483 0.28 12.36 37.91
N VAL A 484 1.28 11.95 37.12
CA VAL A 484 1.99 10.68 37.26
C VAL A 484 3.51 10.86 37.29
N ASP A 485 4.21 9.92 37.92
CA ASP A 485 5.63 9.67 37.66
C ASP A 485 5.77 8.49 36.69
N VAL A 486 6.70 8.58 35.75
CA VAL A 486 6.97 7.55 34.73
C VAL A 486 8.39 7.02 34.89
N PHE A 487 8.56 5.70 34.84
CA PHE A 487 9.85 5.04 34.94
C PHE A 487 10.03 4.06 33.78
N TYR A 488 11.20 4.05 33.17
CA TYR A 488 11.64 2.99 32.28
C TYR A 488 12.33 1.90 33.12
N ILE A 489 11.85 0.67 32.98
CA ILE A 489 12.37 -0.48 33.76
C ILE A 489 13.11 -1.41 32.78
N LEU A 490 14.39 -1.64 33.06
CA LEU A 490 15.22 -2.57 32.32
C LEU A 490 15.52 -3.77 33.25
N LYS A 491 14.95 -4.93 32.94
CA LYS A 491 15.24 -6.18 33.65
C LYS A 491 16.54 -6.79 33.13
N LEU A 492 17.38 -7.22 34.04
CA LEU A 492 18.67 -7.86 33.73
C LEU A 492 18.58 -9.37 33.85
N SER A 493 19.47 -10.09 33.15
CA SER A 493 19.56 -11.56 33.18
C SER A 493 19.80 -12.16 34.57
N ASN A 494 20.28 -11.37 35.53
CA ASN A 494 20.49 -11.78 36.93
C ASN A 494 19.28 -11.49 37.84
N GLY A 495 18.13 -11.10 37.27
CA GLY A 495 16.90 -10.79 38.01
C GLY A 495 16.85 -9.39 38.63
N LYS A 496 17.89 -8.56 38.49
CA LYS A 496 17.89 -7.16 38.98
C LYS A 496 17.19 -6.27 37.96
N GLU A 497 16.62 -5.15 38.45
CA GLU A 497 16.00 -4.09 37.65
C GLU A 497 16.82 -2.80 37.70
N ILE A 498 16.94 -2.13 36.59
CA ILE A 498 17.38 -0.74 36.49
C ILE A 498 16.12 0.11 36.29
N SER A 499 15.86 1.03 37.22
CA SER A 499 14.74 1.93 37.15
C SER A 499 15.23 3.34 36.82
N ILE A 500 14.77 3.89 35.69
CA ILE A 500 15.17 5.21 35.18
C ILE A 500 13.93 6.10 35.19
N LYS A 501 13.91 7.12 36.04
CA LYS A 501 12.81 8.09 36.08
C LYS A 501 12.84 8.96 34.83
N ALA A 502 11.71 9.07 34.15
CA ALA A 502 11.54 9.97 33.01
C ALA A 502 11.40 11.43 33.50
N ASP A 503 12.07 12.34 32.80
CA ASP A 503 11.79 13.77 32.88
C ASP A 503 10.71 14.09 31.80
N HIS A 504 9.53 14.56 32.23
CA HIS A 504 8.39 14.84 31.36
C HIS A 504 7.68 16.15 31.74
N PRO A 505 8.23 17.28 31.34
CA PRO A 505 7.54 18.54 31.51
C PRO A 505 6.21 18.54 30.73
N GLU A 506 5.19 19.19 31.31
CA GLU A 506 3.83 19.22 30.79
C GLU A 506 3.77 19.72 29.34
N GLY A 507 3.11 18.95 28.47
CA GLY A 507 2.83 19.31 27.08
C GLY A 507 4.02 19.32 26.13
N MET A 508 5.23 18.95 26.56
CA MET A 508 6.44 18.99 25.75
C MET A 508 7.13 17.64 25.64
N TRP A 509 7.67 17.33 24.45
CA TRP A 509 8.58 16.20 24.29
C TRP A 509 9.88 16.41 25.05
N LYS A 510 10.27 15.41 25.82
CA LYS A 510 11.54 15.40 26.55
C LYS A 510 12.27 14.09 26.38
N GLU A 511 13.54 14.15 26.00
CA GLU A 511 14.43 12.99 25.96
C GLU A 511 15.16 12.85 27.31
N THR A 512 15.07 11.69 27.94
CA THR A 512 15.89 11.23 29.05
C THR A 512 17.06 10.42 28.49
N SER A 513 18.29 10.68 29.02
CA SER A 513 19.51 9.99 28.61
C SER A 513 20.29 9.55 29.84
N THR A 514 20.54 8.24 29.98
CA THR A 514 21.19 7.65 31.17
C THR A 514 22.28 6.70 30.74
N SER A 515 23.53 6.90 31.27
CA SER A 515 24.64 5.96 31.08
C SER A 515 24.36 4.66 31.80
N LEU A 516 24.64 3.55 31.17
CA LEU A 516 24.53 2.21 31.73
C LEU A 516 25.92 1.58 32.01
N SER A 517 26.99 2.36 32.00
CA SER A 517 28.38 1.87 32.12
C SER A 517 28.63 1.04 33.40
N GLU A 518 27.94 1.34 34.51
CA GLU A 518 28.02 0.58 35.76
C GLU A 518 27.48 -0.85 35.68
N TYR A 519 26.65 -1.12 34.63
CA TYR A 519 26.07 -2.43 34.37
C TYR A 519 26.77 -3.17 33.20
N MET A 520 27.96 -2.72 32.80
CA MET A 520 28.72 -3.33 31.70
C MET A 520 28.82 -4.85 31.88
N GLY A 521 28.66 -5.59 30.77
CA GLY A 521 28.67 -7.06 30.72
C GLY A 521 27.39 -7.73 31.22
N LYS A 522 26.38 -6.97 31.63
CA LYS A 522 25.03 -7.48 31.91
C LYS A 522 24.18 -7.45 30.64
N THR A 523 23.14 -8.30 30.60
CA THR A 523 22.20 -8.39 29.49
C THR A 523 20.84 -7.90 29.95
N ILE A 524 20.25 -6.99 29.18
CA ILE A 524 18.85 -6.57 29.33
C ILE A 524 17.97 -7.64 28.69
N THR A 525 17.03 -8.19 29.45
CA THR A 525 16.11 -9.24 29.01
C THR A 525 14.70 -8.77 28.76
N GLU A 526 14.31 -7.62 29.36
CA GLU A 526 12.98 -7.04 29.20
C GLU A 526 13.04 -5.51 29.35
N ILE A 527 12.23 -4.79 28.58
CA ILE A 527 12.07 -3.34 28.68
C ILE A 527 10.59 -3.05 28.93
N SER A 528 10.32 -2.31 30.04
CA SER A 528 8.98 -1.96 30.48
C SER A 528 8.85 -0.46 30.78
N ILE A 529 7.61 0.00 30.87
CA ILE A 529 7.25 1.34 31.35
C ILE A 529 6.37 1.17 32.58
N ARG A 530 6.77 1.81 33.70
CA ARG A 530 5.99 1.85 34.94
C ARG A 530 5.47 3.26 35.16
N VAL A 531 4.15 3.38 35.32
CA VAL A 531 3.45 4.64 35.63
C VAL A 531 3.00 4.55 37.09
N VAL A 532 3.25 5.61 37.85
CA VAL A 532 2.89 5.73 39.27
C VAL A 532 2.09 6.99 39.48
N GLY A 533 0.88 6.86 40.04
CA GLY A 533 0.02 8.00 40.32
C GLY A 533 0.55 8.86 41.49
N LYS A 534 0.64 10.16 41.29
CA LYS A 534 0.91 11.15 42.35
C LYS A 534 -0.37 11.54 43.07
N GLU A 535 -1.49 11.39 42.42
CA GLU A 535 -2.85 11.62 42.89
C GLU A 535 -3.83 10.71 42.17
N THR A 536 -5.07 10.67 42.59
CA THR A 536 -6.13 9.95 41.86
C THR A 536 -6.58 10.80 40.68
N ALA A 537 -6.17 10.42 39.46
CA ALA A 537 -6.40 11.23 38.26
C ALA A 537 -6.48 10.35 36.99
N GLN A 538 -7.02 10.94 35.96
CA GLN A 538 -6.83 10.48 34.60
C GLN A 538 -5.52 11.02 34.04
N TYR A 539 -4.74 10.19 33.38
CA TYR A 539 -3.49 10.61 32.73
C TYR A 539 -3.49 10.28 31.22
N SER A 540 -2.67 11.01 30.49
CA SER A 540 -2.39 10.75 29.06
C SER A 540 -0.94 11.11 28.77
N LEU A 541 -0.21 10.17 28.15
CA LEU A 541 1.19 10.38 27.75
C LEU A 541 1.49 9.67 26.42
N ASN A 542 2.45 10.22 25.67
CA ASN A 542 2.97 9.64 24.44
C ASN A 542 4.42 9.20 24.64
N ILE A 543 4.74 7.97 24.22
CA ILE A 543 6.11 7.45 24.17
C ILE A 543 6.56 7.53 22.71
N GLY A 544 7.59 8.31 22.44
CA GLY A 544 8.06 8.60 21.09
C GLY A 544 9.43 8.04 20.75
N LYS A 545 10.16 7.49 21.74
CA LYS A 545 11.47 6.85 21.51
C LYS A 545 11.86 5.96 22.67
N ILE A 546 12.48 4.82 22.36
CA ILE A 546 13.25 4.00 23.27
C ILE A 546 14.51 3.52 22.52
N ALA A 547 15.69 3.69 23.12
CA ALA A 547 16.93 3.28 22.49
C ALA A 547 17.99 2.83 23.51
N LEU A 548 18.78 1.81 23.16
CA LEU A 548 20.07 1.48 23.75
C LEU A 548 21.11 1.74 22.68
N VAL A 549 21.97 2.73 22.87
CA VAL A 549 22.95 3.19 21.88
C VAL A 549 24.26 3.58 22.55
N PRO A 550 25.39 3.66 21.82
CA PRO A 550 26.63 4.20 22.38
C PRO A 550 26.45 5.65 22.87
N GLN A 551 27.02 6.00 24.01
CA GLN A 551 26.98 7.34 24.57
C GLN A 551 27.81 8.35 23.77
N SER A 552 28.93 7.91 23.22
CA SER A 552 29.83 8.73 22.43
C SER A 552 29.15 9.19 21.14
N LYS A 553 29.12 10.50 20.90
CA LYS A 553 28.78 11.04 19.57
C LYS A 553 29.90 10.67 18.61
N LYS A 554 29.75 9.53 17.93
CA LYS A 554 30.59 9.23 16.76
C LYS A 554 30.31 10.30 15.73
N ILE A 555 31.35 10.96 15.22
CA ILE A 555 31.20 11.85 14.06
C ILE A 555 30.88 10.95 12.88
N ILE A 556 29.67 11.06 12.37
CA ILE A 556 29.26 10.31 11.19
C ILE A 556 29.89 10.95 9.96
N SER A 557 30.43 10.12 9.08
CA SER A 557 30.95 10.57 7.79
C SER A 557 29.85 11.27 6.98
N SER A 558 30.14 12.45 6.42
CA SER A 558 29.20 13.11 5.53
C SER A 558 28.90 12.25 4.30
N VAL A 559 27.72 12.39 3.79
CA VAL A 559 27.34 11.87 2.46
C VAL A 559 28.29 12.50 1.42
N LYS A 560 28.61 11.79 0.36
CA LYS A 560 29.44 12.29 -0.74
C LYS A 560 28.78 12.02 -2.09
N GLY A 561 29.05 12.90 -3.05
CA GLY A 561 28.67 12.68 -4.43
C GLY A 561 27.17 12.65 -4.65
N VAL A 562 26.42 13.54 -4.01
CA VAL A 562 24.97 13.68 -4.25
C VAL A 562 24.76 14.19 -5.68
N GLN A 563 23.95 13.44 -6.45
CA GLN A 563 23.65 13.77 -7.85
C GLN A 563 22.15 13.65 -8.11
N ILE A 564 21.67 14.45 -9.04
CA ILE A 564 20.33 14.35 -9.63
C ILE A 564 20.49 13.60 -10.94
N ASP A 565 19.90 12.39 -11.01
CA ASP A 565 19.95 11.54 -12.20
C ASP A 565 18.94 11.97 -13.25
N SER A 566 17.78 12.42 -12.78
CA SER A 566 16.70 12.92 -13.63
C SER A 566 15.86 13.93 -12.88
N ILE A 567 15.32 14.90 -13.61
CA ILE A 567 14.38 15.89 -13.11
C ILE A 567 13.29 16.13 -14.14
N GLU A 568 12.04 16.11 -13.68
CA GLU A 568 10.87 16.49 -14.47
C GLU A 568 10.16 17.67 -13.82
N PHE A 569 9.76 18.63 -14.66
CA PHE A 569 9.00 19.79 -14.22
C PHE A 569 7.55 19.71 -14.70
N ARG A 570 6.63 19.86 -13.77
CA ARG A 570 5.21 19.99 -14.07
C ARG A 570 4.82 21.45 -13.92
N GLU A 571 4.29 22.03 -15.00
CA GLU A 571 3.78 23.43 -15.06
C GLU A 571 4.79 24.49 -14.60
N GLY A 572 6.10 24.18 -14.57
CA GLY A 572 7.14 25.09 -14.08
C GLY A 572 7.08 25.41 -12.59
N LEU A 573 6.18 24.75 -11.85
CA LEU A 573 5.95 24.94 -10.41
C LEU A 573 6.32 23.73 -9.56
N TYR A 574 6.28 22.55 -10.11
CA TYR A 574 6.58 21.32 -9.39
C TYR A 574 7.72 20.59 -10.07
N ALA A 575 8.58 19.99 -9.27
CA ALA A 575 9.68 19.14 -9.73
C ALA A 575 9.56 17.75 -9.11
N GLN A 576 9.80 16.73 -9.93
CA GLN A 576 10.07 15.34 -9.51
C GLN A 576 11.53 15.05 -9.79
N LEU A 577 12.21 14.36 -8.87
CA LEU A 577 13.64 14.11 -8.97
C LEU A 577 13.97 12.66 -8.65
N LEU A 578 14.91 12.11 -9.41
CA LEU A 578 15.65 10.89 -9.09
C LEU A 578 17.02 11.29 -8.58
N LEU A 579 17.43 10.73 -7.44
CA LEU A 579 18.63 11.12 -6.71
C LEU A 579 19.47 9.91 -6.34
N HIS A 580 20.80 10.05 -6.37
CA HIS A 580 21.67 9.09 -5.73
C HIS A 580 22.88 9.76 -5.06
N TRP A 581 23.57 9.01 -4.21
CA TRP A 581 24.82 9.39 -3.55
C TRP A 581 25.64 8.16 -3.17
N GLN A 582 26.88 8.37 -2.74
CA GLN A 582 27.74 7.30 -2.24
C GLN A 582 27.22 6.82 -0.89
N GLU A 583 27.04 5.50 -0.74
CA GLU A 583 26.61 4.89 0.52
C GLU A 583 27.56 5.25 1.67
N SER A 584 27.02 5.70 2.79
CA SER A 584 27.76 5.96 4.02
C SER A 584 27.69 4.73 4.94
N LYS A 585 28.84 4.16 5.27
CA LYS A 585 28.92 2.97 6.16
C LYS A 585 28.39 3.19 7.58
N ASP A 586 28.33 4.45 8.01
CA ASP A 586 27.84 4.83 9.34
C ASP A 586 26.34 5.15 9.36
N ALA A 587 25.71 5.30 8.18
CA ALA A 587 24.31 5.65 8.06
C ALA A 587 23.40 4.44 8.34
N LYS A 588 22.33 4.67 9.08
CA LYS A 588 21.17 3.79 9.15
C LYS A 588 20.15 4.14 8.06
N PHE A 589 19.99 5.45 7.80
CA PHE A 589 19.14 6.00 6.76
C PHE A 589 19.60 7.44 6.45
N TYR A 590 18.91 8.10 5.51
CA TYR A 590 19.22 9.45 5.06
C TYR A 590 17.98 10.34 5.17
N GLU A 591 18.20 11.61 5.56
CA GLU A 591 17.20 12.67 5.54
C GLU A 591 17.52 13.64 4.43
N ILE A 592 16.52 14.06 3.68
CA ILE A 592 16.65 15.00 2.56
C ILE A 592 15.86 16.24 2.91
N TYR A 593 16.54 17.39 2.79
CA TYR A 593 15.96 18.69 3.06
C TYR A 593 16.12 19.59 1.84
N ARG A 594 15.17 20.49 1.67
CA ARG A 594 15.27 21.61 0.77
C ARG A 594 15.76 22.83 1.55
N VAL A 595 16.69 23.58 0.96
CA VAL A 595 17.14 24.85 1.49
C VAL A 595 16.36 25.96 0.79
N LEU A 596 15.58 26.72 1.53
CA LEU A 596 14.81 27.85 1.02
C LEU A 596 15.69 29.10 0.84
N PRO A 597 15.27 30.10 0.06
CA PRO A 597 16.05 31.31 -0.16
C PRO A 597 16.43 32.08 1.11
N ASP A 598 15.64 31.99 2.18
CA ASP A 598 15.93 32.58 3.49
C ASP A 598 16.87 31.71 4.36
N GLN A 599 17.46 30.66 3.79
CA GLN A 599 18.32 29.67 4.45
C GLN A 599 17.61 28.77 5.47
N THR A 600 16.29 28.82 5.56
CA THR A 600 15.53 27.84 6.34
C THR A 600 15.52 26.48 5.64
N ARG A 601 15.31 25.41 6.41
CA ARG A 601 15.34 24.02 5.91
C ARG A 601 13.94 23.44 6.00
N GLU A 602 13.45 22.98 4.87
CA GLU A 602 12.22 22.22 4.77
C GLU A 602 12.56 20.72 4.63
N PHE A 603 11.99 19.87 5.50
CA PHE A 603 12.11 18.42 5.36
C PHE A 603 11.33 17.98 4.13
N VAL A 604 11.99 17.20 3.26
CA VAL A 604 11.41 16.71 2.01
C VAL A 604 11.14 15.21 2.11
N TRP A 605 12.15 14.40 2.48
CA TRP A 605 12.04 12.95 2.44
C TRP A 605 13.03 12.26 3.39
N ALA A 606 12.76 10.98 3.70
CA ALA A 606 13.73 10.09 4.34
C ALA A 606 13.81 8.77 3.56
N SER A 607 15.02 8.27 3.33
CA SER A 607 15.28 7.04 2.58
C SER A 607 16.28 6.14 3.30
N TYR A 608 16.04 4.83 3.28
CA TYR A 608 17.02 3.84 3.72
C TYR A 608 18.03 3.49 2.61
N ASN A 609 17.68 3.77 1.35
CA ASN A 609 18.52 3.53 0.20
C ASN A 609 19.29 4.81 -0.18
N ASN A 610 20.46 4.66 -0.77
CA ASN A 610 21.27 5.74 -1.37
C ASN A 610 20.87 6.07 -2.82
N TYR A 611 19.86 5.42 -3.36
CA TYR A 611 19.08 5.76 -4.56
C TYR A 611 17.65 6.00 -4.14
N THR A 612 17.12 7.19 -4.44
CA THR A 612 15.75 7.53 -4.04
C THR A 612 15.12 8.52 -5.00
N TYR A 613 13.86 8.77 -4.81
CA TYR A 613 13.13 9.77 -5.57
C TYR A 613 12.39 10.73 -4.65
N ILE A 614 12.14 11.91 -5.17
CA ILE A 614 11.28 12.90 -4.55
C ILE A 614 10.10 13.10 -5.49
N SER A 615 8.93 12.71 -5.05
CA SER A 615 7.72 12.72 -5.86
C SER A 615 7.20 14.12 -6.16
N GLU A 616 7.48 15.10 -5.30
CA GLU A 616 7.07 16.48 -5.51
C GLU A 616 7.84 17.47 -4.66
N ILE A 617 8.45 18.46 -5.33
CA ILE A 617 8.91 19.73 -4.73
C ILE A 617 8.14 20.86 -5.38
N LYS A 618 7.46 21.70 -4.60
CA LYS A 618 6.80 22.89 -5.11
C LYS A 618 7.78 24.06 -5.14
N ARG A 619 7.87 24.80 -6.25
CA ARG A 619 8.68 26.02 -6.41
C ARG A 619 8.29 27.06 -5.34
N PHE A 620 9.27 27.65 -4.68
CA PHE A 620 9.03 28.71 -3.71
C PHE A 620 9.02 30.08 -4.42
N GLY A 621 7.84 30.64 -4.59
CA GLY A 621 7.66 31.88 -5.34
C GLY A 621 8.20 31.75 -6.77
N LYS A 622 9.06 32.69 -7.17
CA LYS A 622 9.69 32.71 -8.51
C LYS A 622 11.18 32.39 -8.46
N GLU A 623 11.64 31.60 -7.47
CA GLU A 623 13.07 31.25 -7.39
C GLU A 623 13.58 30.59 -8.67
N ASP A 624 14.82 30.94 -9.07
CA ASP A 624 15.48 30.41 -10.27
C ASP A 624 16.12 29.03 -10.03
N SER A 625 16.46 28.71 -8.78
CA SER A 625 17.10 27.46 -8.40
C SER A 625 16.69 27.04 -7.00
N SER A 626 16.72 25.73 -6.76
CA SER A 626 16.56 25.13 -5.43
C SER A 626 17.78 24.28 -5.08
N ALA A 627 18.14 24.27 -3.79
CA ALA A 627 19.19 23.39 -3.26
C ALA A 627 18.57 22.28 -2.39
N LEU A 628 19.06 21.06 -2.56
CA LEU A 628 18.76 19.93 -1.69
C LEU A 628 19.98 19.57 -0.85
N GLU A 629 19.73 19.27 0.42
CA GLU A 629 20.70 18.73 1.35
C GLU A 629 20.43 17.27 1.61
N VAL A 630 21.45 16.41 1.62
CA VAL A 630 21.35 15.02 2.08
C VAL A 630 22.21 14.86 3.33
N VAL A 631 21.62 14.25 4.36
CA VAL A 631 22.21 14.05 5.68
C VAL A 631 22.12 12.58 6.04
N ALA A 632 23.25 11.94 6.35
CA ALA A 632 23.24 10.59 6.89
C ALA A 632 22.83 10.61 8.38
N VAL A 633 22.04 9.66 8.80
CA VAL A 633 21.55 9.47 10.18
C VAL A 633 21.93 8.08 10.66
N ASP A 634 22.60 7.99 11.84
CA ASP A 634 22.99 6.71 12.42
C ASP A 634 21.89 6.08 13.29
N GLY A 635 22.15 4.88 13.84
CA GLY A 635 21.24 4.19 14.74
C GLY A 635 20.95 4.92 16.07
N GLY A 636 21.79 5.89 16.45
CA GLY A 636 21.61 6.74 17.63
C GLY A 636 20.87 8.04 17.32
N MET A 637 20.42 8.24 16.08
CA MET A 637 19.81 9.47 15.58
C MET A 637 20.76 10.67 15.52
N ASN A 638 22.08 10.42 15.47
CA ASN A 638 23.06 11.45 15.20
C ASN A 638 23.12 11.74 13.69
N ARG A 639 23.39 12.98 13.31
CA ARG A 639 23.39 13.46 11.93
C ARG A 639 24.79 13.83 11.47
N SER A 640 25.11 13.47 10.23
CA SER A 640 26.36 13.87 9.56
C SER A 640 26.39 15.38 9.24
N LEU A 641 27.54 15.85 8.75
CA LEU A 641 27.58 17.09 7.98
C LEU A 641 26.79 16.92 6.68
N ARG A 642 26.35 18.02 6.12
CA ARG A 642 25.47 18.14 4.97
C ARG A 642 26.24 18.05 3.66
N GLU A 643 25.64 17.45 2.66
CA GLU A 643 26.09 17.51 1.27
C GLU A 643 24.96 18.08 0.41
N PHE A 644 25.31 18.88 -0.60
CA PHE A 644 24.35 19.66 -1.37
C PHE A 644 24.35 19.28 -2.83
N VAL A 645 23.17 19.36 -3.45
CA VAL A 645 23.00 19.41 -4.90
C VAL A 645 22.01 20.52 -5.24
N VAL A 646 22.25 21.21 -6.36
CA VAL A 646 21.43 22.34 -6.82
C VAL A 646 20.83 21.99 -8.17
N PHE A 647 19.59 22.37 -8.40
CA PHE A 647 18.94 22.34 -9.70
C PHE A 647 18.29 23.68 -10.03
N ASN A 648 18.20 23.99 -11.33
CA ASN A 648 17.58 25.21 -11.82
C ASN A 648 16.13 24.93 -12.26
N TRP A 649 15.22 25.81 -11.90
CA TRP A 649 13.86 25.81 -12.41
C TRP A 649 13.82 26.30 -13.87
N PRO A 650 12.84 25.87 -14.68
CA PRO A 650 12.58 26.51 -15.97
C PRO A 650 12.09 27.95 -15.74
N ASN A 651 12.02 28.74 -16.83
CA ASN A 651 11.41 30.05 -16.75
C ASN A 651 10.04 29.98 -16.03
N TYR A 652 9.74 31.00 -15.22
CA TYR A 652 8.45 31.04 -14.55
C TYR A 652 7.34 31.09 -15.62
N PRO A 653 6.33 30.25 -15.57
CA PRO A 653 5.41 30.09 -16.67
C PRO A 653 4.40 31.24 -16.78
N VAL A 654 4.03 31.59 -18.00
CA VAL A 654 2.84 32.37 -18.29
C VAL A 654 1.60 31.54 -17.91
N PRO A 655 0.55 32.13 -17.36
CA PRO A 655 -0.65 31.36 -17.00
C PRO A 655 -1.31 30.70 -18.21
N LYS A 656 -2.01 29.61 -17.98
CA LYS A 656 -2.85 28.95 -18.99
C LYS A 656 -4.31 29.18 -18.60
N ALA A 657 -5.05 29.93 -19.41
CA ALA A 657 -6.48 30.14 -19.20
C ALA A 657 -7.26 28.87 -19.53
N ASP A 658 -8.07 28.41 -18.60
CA ASP A 658 -9.01 27.31 -18.79
C ASP A 658 -10.23 27.49 -17.89
N PHE A 659 -11.37 26.91 -18.29
CA PHE A 659 -12.61 27.02 -17.52
C PHE A 659 -13.61 25.94 -17.86
N GLU A 660 -14.53 25.72 -16.92
CA GLU A 660 -15.73 24.90 -17.07
C GLU A 660 -17.00 25.74 -16.87
N ILE A 661 -18.12 25.24 -17.31
CA ILE A 661 -19.42 25.89 -17.25
C ILE A 661 -20.51 24.91 -16.82
N SER A 662 -21.41 25.34 -15.94
CA SER A 662 -22.47 24.47 -15.41
C SER A 662 -23.51 24.06 -16.48
N ASN A 663 -23.80 24.91 -17.41
CA ASN A 663 -24.75 24.63 -18.48
C ASN A 663 -24.50 25.55 -19.68
N THR A 664 -24.55 25.00 -20.89
CA THR A 664 -24.36 25.75 -22.12
C THR A 664 -25.68 25.96 -22.90
N ILE A 665 -26.82 25.39 -22.43
CA ILE A 665 -28.17 25.65 -22.94
C ILE A 665 -29.03 26.01 -21.75
N ALA A 666 -29.47 27.28 -21.65
CA ALA A 666 -30.25 27.80 -20.54
C ALA A 666 -31.43 28.64 -20.97
N MET A 667 -32.40 28.85 -20.07
CA MET A 667 -33.52 29.77 -20.29
C MET A 667 -33.11 31.22 -20.02
N PRO A 668 -33.77 32.22 -20.65
CA PRO A 668 -33.62 33.62 -20.24
C PRO A 668 -33.89 33.78 -18.74
N GLY A 669 -33.01 34.51 -18.04
CA GLY A 669 -33.08 34.71 -16.59
C GLY A 669 -32.52 33.57 -15.74
N GLU A 670 -32.11 32.46 -16.31
CA GLU A 670 -31.49 31.37 -15.59
C GLU A 670 -30.03 31.68 -15.22
N LYS A 671 -29.61 31.31 -14.02
CA LYS A 671 -28.23 31.49 -13.55
C LYS A 671 -27.30 30.44 -14.16
N ILE A 672 -26.22 30.90 -14.74
CA ILE A 672 -25.14 30.08 -15.28
C ILE A 672 -23.90 30.33 -14.41
N ARG A 673 -23.30 29.27 -13.90
CA ARG A 673 -22.06 29.32 -13.12
C ARG A 673 -20.89 28.93 -14.01
N LEU A 674 -19.88 29.77 -14.01
CA LEU A 674 -18.58 29.49 -14.61
C LEU A 674 -17.56 29.18 -13.49
N ASN A 675 -16.54 28.41 -13.78
CA ASN A 675 -15.48 28.11 -12.84
C ASN A 675 -14.14 28.12 -13.56
N SER A 676 -13.17 28.88 -13.06
CA SER A 676 -11.82 28.92 -13.64
C SER A 676 -11.07 27.65 -13.28
N LEU A 677 -10.50 27.01 -14.29
CA LEU A 677 -9.53 25.91 -14.22
C LEU A 677 -8.15 26.39 -14.68
N SER A 678 -7.93 27.72 -14.69
CA SER A 678 -6.65 28.29 -15.09
C SER A 678 -5.52 27.82 -14.19
N SER A 679 -4.30 27.74 -14.76
CA SER A 679 -3.12 27.25 -14.06
C SER A 679 -2.86 28.02 -12.76
N GLU A 680 -2.24 27.34 -11.79
CA GLU A 680 -1.98 27.86 -10.43
C GLU A 680 -1.15 29.17 -10.40
N VAL A 681 -0.38 29.44 -11.46
CA VAL A 681 0.41 30.68 -11.59
C VAL A 681 -0.42 31.91 -11.94
N THR A 682 -1.73 31.78 -12.03
CA THR A 682 -2.63 32.90 -12.34
C THR A 682 -2.76 33.82 -11.13
N GLU A 683 -2.39 35.08 -11.31
CA GLU A 683 -2.51 36.13 -10.28
C GLU A 683 -3.83 36.91 -10.41
N GLN A 684 -4.35 37.04 -11.66
CA GLN A 684 -5.57 37.76 -11.97
C GLN A 684 -6.39 37.03 -13.04
N LEU A 685 -7.71 37.02 -12.87
CA LEU A 685 -8.68 36.51 -13.84
C LEU A 685 -9.52 37.66 -14.38
N VAL A 686 -9.87 37.63 -15.67
CA VAL A 686 -10.80 38.55 -16.32
C VAL A 686 -11.74 37.75 -17.22
N TRP A 687 -12.98 37.63 -16.79
CA TRP A 687 -14.06 37.09 -17.61
C TRP A 687 -14.68 38.19 -18.48
N ILE A 688 -14.90 37.91 -19.76
CA ILE A 688 -15.59 38.76 -20.73
C ILE A 688 -16.79 37.98 -21.28
N LEU A 689 -17.99 38.44 -20.96
CA LEU A 689 -19.26 37.71 -21.07
C LEU A 689 -20.33 38.60 -21.76
N PRO A 690 -20.18 38.87 -23.07
CA PRO A 690 -21.07 39.80 -23.77
C PRO A 690 -22.55 39.40 -23.63
N GLY A 691 -23.39 40.33 -23.22
CA GLY A 691 -24.82 40.11 -23.02
C GLY A 691 -25.24 39.50 -21.69
N ALA A 692 -24.29 39.13 -20.85
CA ALA A 692 -24.55 38.65 -19.50
C ALA A 692 -24.67 39.80 -18.47
N THR A 693 -25.16 39.47 -17.29
CA THR A 693 -25.08 40.33 -16.11
C THR A 693 -24.42 39.53 -14.98
N PRO A 694 -23.21 39.94 -14.53
CA PRO A 694 -22.34 40.99 -15.09
C PRO A 694 -21.68 40.59 -16.44
N GLU A 695 -21.35 41.55 -17.29
CA GLU A 695 -20.62 41.32 -18.56
C GLU A 695 -19.09 41.13 -18.34
N ILE A 696 -18.56 41.59 -17.20
CA ILE A 696 -17.16 41.42 -16.80
C ILE A 696 -17.13 40.93 -15.35
N SER A 697 -16.33 39.92 -15.08
CA SER A 697 -16.07 39.46 -13.71
C SER A 697 -14.59 39.16 -13.47
N TYR A 698 -14.16 39.25 -12.22
CA TYR A 698 -12.80 38.93 -11.75
C TYR A 698 -12.79 37.76 -10.75
N GLU A 699 -13.95 37.17 -10.50
CA GLU A 699 -14.13 36.07 -9.55
C GLU A 699 -13.61 34.77 -10.15
N VAL A 700 -13.19 33.85 -9.26
CA VAL A 700 -12.78 32.48 -9.66
C VAL A 700 -13.98 31.73 -10.23
N SER A 701 -15.15 31.91 -9.65
CA SER A 701 -16.37 31.17 -10.01
C SER A 701 -17.57 32.12 -10.08
N PRO A 702 -17.69 32.97 -11.15
CA PRO A 702 -18.80 33.89 -11.26
C PRO A 702 -20.12 33.19 -11.60
N GLU A 703 -21.24 33.73 -11.06
CA GLU A 703 -22.59 33.43 -11.53
C GLU A 703 -23.08 34.56 -12.42
N VAL A 704 -23.60 34.23 -13.59
CA VAL A 704 -24.07 35.19 -14.59
C VAL A 704 -25.47 34.85 -15.10
N VAL A 705 -26.19 35.88 -15.60
CA VAL A 705 -27.54 35.73 -16.13
C VAL A 705 -27.61 36.39 -17.52
N TYR A 706 -28.24 35.74 -18.46
CA TYR A 706 -28.57 36.28 -19.76
C TYR A 706 -30.11 36.47 -19.86
N GLU A 707 -30.57 37.71 -20.05
CA GLU A 707 -32.01 38.01 -20.09
C GLU A 707 -32.62 37.81 -21.47
N LYS A 708 -31.81 37.79 -22.54
CA LYS A 708 -32.28 37.70 -23.93
C LYS A 708 -31.89 36.37 -24.57
N GLU A 709 -32.79 35.84 -25.38
CA GLU A 709 -32.47 34.72 -26.26
C GLU A 709 -31.34 35.11 -27.23
N GLY A 710 -30.43 34.19 -27.44
CA GLY A 710 -29.27 34.43 -28.31
C GLY A 710 -28.18 33.35 -28.12
N ILE A 711 -27.07 33.58 -28.82
CA ILE A 711 -25.88 32.73 -28.77
C ILE A 711 -24.71 33.62 -28.38
N PHE A 712 -23.96 33.19 -27.34
CA PHE A 712 -23.01 34.09 -26.72
C PHE A 712 -21.64 33.38 -26.58
N PRO A 713 -20.55 34.12 -26.82
CA PRO A 713 -19.20 33.65 -26.50
C PRO A 713 -18.88 33.78 -25.01
N VAL A 714 -17.89 33.01 -24.56
CA VAL A 714 -17.27 33.18 -23.27
C VAL A 714 -15.75 33.33 -23.45
N THR A 715 -15.18 34.37 -22.87
CA THR A 715 -13.74 34.60 -22.89
C THR A 715 -13.24 34.70 -21.45
N LEU A 716 -12.17 33.95 -21.12
CA LEU A 716 -11.41 34.08 -19.89
C LEU A 716 -9.98 34.48 -20.22
N LYS A 717 -9.48 35.53 -19.55
CA LYS A 717 -8.06 35.88 -19.49
C LYS A 717 -7.50 35.48 -18.13
N ALA A 718 -6.36 34.80 -18.14
CA ALA A 718 -5.55 34.50 -16.99
C ALA A 718 -4.24 35.29 -17.11
N ILE A 719 -3.85 36.02 -16.08
CA ILE A 719 -2.78 37.02 -16.12
C ILE A 719 -1.85 36.80 -14.93
N ASN A 720 -0.53 36.94 -15.16
CA ASN A 720 0.49 37.13 -14.13
C ASN A 720 1.55 38.14 -14.61
N SER A 721 2.62 38.35 -13.85
CA SER A 721 3.70 39.27 -14.24
C SER A 721 4.50 38.85 -15.49
N GLU A 722 4.44 37.57 -15.88
CA GLU A 722 5.16 37.05 -17.06
C GLU A 722 4.33 37.15 -18.36
N GLY A 723 3.03 37.39 -18.23
CA GLY A 723 2.16 37.58 -19.39
C GLY A 723 0.70 37.18 -19.15
N GLU A 724 -0.05 37.09 -20.24
CA GLU A 724 -1.45 36.67 -20.22
C GLU A 724 -1.70 35.49 -21.18
N SER A 725 -2.69 34.71 -20.84
CA SER A 725 -3.30 33.69 -21.72
C SER A 725 -4.79 33.95 -21.84
N VAL A 726 -5.35 33.70 -23.00
CA VAL A 726 -6.76 33.94 -23.29
C VAL A 726 -7.39 32.67 -23.86
N LYS A 727 -8.50 32.23 -23.25
CA LYS A 727 -9.35 31.19 -23.80
C LYS A 727 -10.70 31.77 -24.19
N THR A 728 -11.04 31.70 -25.47
CA THR A 728 -12.38 32.10 -26.00
C THR A 728 -13.04 30.87 -26.62
N VAL A 729 -14.31 30.66 -26.27
CA VAL A 729 -15.16 29.67 -26.93
C VAL A 729 -16.35 30.43 -27.53
N ASP A 730 -16.48 30.41 -28.85
CA ASP A 730 -17.50 31.13 -29.60
C ASP A 730 -18.06 30.24 -30.74
N PRO A 731 -19.33 29.88 -30.69
CA PRO A 731 -20.29 30.10 -29.60
C PRO A 731 -20.13 29.07 -28.46
N LEU A 732 -20.47 29.44 -27.23
CA LEU A 732 -20.51 28.50 -26.10
C LEU A 732 -21.89 28.41 -25.47
N ILE A 733 -22.56 29.55 -25.25
CA ILE A 733 -23.84 29.61 -24.53
C ILE A 733 -25.00 29.87 -25.49
N VAL A 734 -26.04 29.04 -25.39
CA VAL A 734 -27.31 29.20 -26.14
C VAL A 734 -28.41 29.47 -25.12
N ILE A 735 -29.00 30.67 -25.20
CA ILE A 735 -30.13 31.05 -24.37
C ILE A 735 -31.41 30.92 -25.21
N THR A 736 -32.30 30.06 -24.75
CA THR A 736 -33.58 29.81 -25.46
C THR A 736 -34.65 29.29 -24.51
N LYS A 737 -35.89 29.66 -24.74
CA LYS A 737 -37.07 29.12 -24.03
C LYS A 737 -37.23 27.60 -24.21
N LYS A 738 -36.67 27.03 -25.27
CA LYS A 738 -36.69 25.58 -25.53
C LYS A 738 -35.80 24.81 -24.57
N ALA A 739 -34.91 25.46 -23.83
CA ALA A 739 -34.05 24.85 -22.78
C ALA A 739 -34.86 24.11 -21.71
N ALA A 740 -36.13 24.45 -21.49
CA ALA A 740 -37.02 23.71 -20.60
C ALA A 740 -37.26 22.24 -21.02
N ASN A 741 -36.93 21.87 -22.26
CA ASN A 741 -37.07 20.49 -22.78
C ASN A 741 -35.77 19.69 -22.77
N VAL A 742 -34.71 20.19 -22.16
CA VAL A 742 -33.46 19.46 -22.01
C VAL A 742 -33.68 18.24 -21.10
N LYS A 743 -33.26 17.06 -21.56
CA LYS A 743 -33.42 15.78 -20.86
C LYS A 743 -32.26 14.84 -21.19
N ASN A 744 -32.13 13.74 -20.43
CA ASN A 744 -31.20 12.67 -20.77
C ASN A 744 -31.63 11.97 -22.07
N MET A 745 -30.87 12.20 -23.15
CA MET A 745 -31.12 11.63 -24.46
C MET A 745 -30.58 10.22 -24.63
N ALA A 746 -29.71 9.76 -23.74
CA ALA A 746 -29.09 8.43 -23.79
C ALA A 746 -29.96 7.34 -23.16
N LEU A 747 -30.89 7.70 -22.28
CA LEU A 747 -31.66 6.73 -21.49
C LEU A 747 -32.34 5.69 -22.35
N ASN A 748 -32.01 4.40 -22.11
CA ASN A 748 -32.53 3.23 -22.84
C ASN A 748 -32.32 3.26 -24.37
N LYS A 749 -31.27 3.92 -24.84
CA LYS A 749 -30.91 3.96 -26.27
C LYS A 749 -30.09 2.75 -26.69
N ASN A 750 -30.09 2.51 -28.04
CA ASN A 750 -29.27 1.46 -28.60
C ASN A 750 -27.79 1.76 -28.41
N THR A 751 -27.04 0.74 -27.98
CA THR A 751 -25.62 0.85 -27.70
C THR A 751 -24.80 -0.21 -28.41
N TYR A 752 -23.56 0.15 -28.77
CA TYR A 752 -22.54 -0.73 -29.37
C TYR A 752 -21.23 -0.50 -28.63
N ALA A 753 -20.40 -1.53 -28.54
CA ALA A 753 -19.11 -1.38 -27.81
C ALA A 753 -18.01 -2.21 -28.47
N SER A 754 -16.76 -1.86 -28.15
CA SER A 754 -15.56 -2.58 -28.59
C SER A 754 -15.55 -4.04 -28.11
N SER A 755 -15.96 -4.27 -26.87
CA SER A 755 -16.11 -5.58 -26.24
C SER A 755 -17.02 -5.48 -25.03
N ASN A 756 -17.43 -6.60 -24.48
CA ASN A 756 -18.09 -6.64 -23.16
C ASN A 756 -17.98 -8.03 -22.51
N VAL A 757 -18.03 -8.05 -21.19
CA VAL A 757 -18.30 -9.25 -20.41
C VAL A 757 -19.76 -9.67 -20.63
N PRO A 758 -20.10 -10.96 -20.83
CA PRO A 758 -21.46 -11.39 -21.16
C PRO A 758 -22.57 -10.94 -20.20
N SER A 759 -22.25 -10.81 -18.91
CA SER A 759 -23.16 -10.33 -17.86
C SER A 759 -23.22 -8.80 -17.73
N GLU A 760 -22.31 -8.03 -18.36
CA GLU A 760 -22.12 -6.58 -18.17
C GLU A 760 -22.12 -5.90 -19.54
N LYS A 761 -23.32 -5.79 -20.11
CA LYS A 761 -23.56 -5.40 -21.51
C LYS A 761 -23.52 -3.88 -21.72
N PRO A 762 -23.24 -3.40 -22.93
CA PRO A 762 -23.24 -1.97 -23.26
C PRO A 762 -24.54 -1.23 -22.88
N SER A 763 -25.70 -1.86 -23.01
CA SER A 763 -26.99 -1.30 -22.66
C SER A 763 -27.17 -1.00 -21.17
N MET A 764 -26.39 -1.63 -20.30
CA MET A 764 -26.40 -1.40 -18.85
C MET A 764 -25.72 -0.08 -18.45
N ALA A 765 -25.01 0.57 -19.38
CA ALA A 765 -24.44 1.89 -19.15
C ALA A 765 -25.38 3.06 -19.56
N VAL A 766 -26.63 2.77 -19.94
CA VAL A 766 -27.64 3.76 -20.31
C VAL A 766 -29.03 3.37 -19.79
N ASP A 767 -29.13 2.55 -18.77
CA ASP A 767 -30.39 2.01 -18.22
C ASP A 767 -30.96 2.85 -17.06
N GLY A 768 -30.23 3.88 -16.64
CA GLY A 768 -30.65 4.84 -15.62
C GLY A 768 -30.36 4.38 -14.19
N THR A 769 -29.58 3.31 -13.96
CA THR A 769 -29.25 2.81 -12.64
C THR A 769 -27.77 2.45 -12.48
N VAL A 770 -27.27 2.52 -11.24
CA VAL A 770 -25.96 2.02 -10.83
C VAL A 770 -26.07 0.87 -9.84
N GLU A 771 -27.31 0.45 -9.53
CA GLU A 771 -27.61 -0.60 -8.56
C GLU A 771 -27.42 -2.00 -9.17
N ASN A 772 -27.26 -3.01 -8.30
CA ASN A 772 -27.17 -4.43 -8.70
C ASN A 772 -26.04 -4.71 -9.71
N ASN A 773 -24.95 -3.94 -9.62
CA ASN A 773 -23.79 -4.06 -10.53
C ASN A 773 -24.15 -3.81 -12.01
N SER A 774 -25.18 -2.96 -12.28
CA SER A 774 -25.52 -2.58 -13.65
C SER A 774 -24.44 -1.67 -14.22
N LYS A 775 -23.64 -2.23 -15.14
CA LYS A 775 -22.54 -1.53 -15.82
C LYS A 775 -22.21 -2.16 -17.15
N TRP A 776 -21.56 -1.42 -18.01
CA TRP A 776 -20.78 -1.97 -19.12
C TRP A 776 -19.34 -2.22 -18.64
N CYS A 777 -18.85 -3.45 -18.84
CA CYS A 777 -17.45 -3.79 -18.60
C CYS A 777 -16.82 -4.30 -19.89
N ALA A 778 -15.83 -3.57 -20.41
CA ALA A 778 -15.04 -3.97 -21.58
C ALA A 778 -13.72 -4.60 -21.14
N VAL A 779 -13.31 -5.68 -21.83
CA VAL A 779 -12.07 -6.39 -21.59
C VAL A 779 -11.34 -6.64 -22.92
N GLY A 780 -10.02 -6.85 -22.85
CA GLY A 780 -9.17 -7.11 -24.02
C GLY A 780 -8.27 -5.92 -24.37
N ASP A 781 -7.92 -5.81 -25.66
CA ASP A 781 -6.97 -4.79 -26.12
C ASP A 781 -7.59 -3.41 -26.16
N LEU A 782 -6.78 -2.40 -25.83
CA LEU A 782 -7.13 -0.98 -25.91
C LEU A 782 -7.06 -0.47 -27.37
N PRO A 783 -7.79 0.59 -27.71
CA PRO A 783 -8.74 1.36 -26.88
C PRO A 783 -10.10 0.69 -26.74
N HIS A 784 -10.80 0.95 -25.62
CA HIS A 784 -12.21 0.59 -25.49
C HIS A 784 -13.12 1.73 -25.95
N TRP A 785 -14.32 1.40 -26.41
CA TRP A 785 -15.30 2.41 -26.76
C TRP A 785 -16.73 1.89 -26.56
N LEU A 786 -17.62 2.84 -26.21
CA LEU A 786 -19.07 2.68 -26.12
C LEU A 786 -19.73 3.71 -27.02
N VAL A 787 -20.56 3.28 -27.97
CA VAL A 787 -21.33 4.13 -28.86
C VAL A 787 -22.82 4.09 -28.48
N ILE A 788 -23.43 5.25 -28.36
CA ILE A 788 -24.87 5.45 -28.13
C ILE A 788 -25.50 5.99 -29.42
N ASP A 789 -26.53 5.34 -29.98
CA ASP A 789 -27.31 5.79 -31.11
C ASP A 789 -28.59 6.46 -30.62
N PHE A 790 -28.73 7.76 -30.76
CA PHE A 790 -29.94 8.50 -30.40
C PHE A 790 -31.11 8.23 -31.39
N GLU A 791 -30.88 7.44 -32.46
CA GLU A 791 -31.83 7.06 -33.50
C GLU A 791 -32.25 8.21 -34.43
N LYS A 792 -31.99 9.43 -34.00
CA LYS A 792 -32.21 10.67 -34.73
C LYS A 792 -31.20 11.72 -34.34
N GLU A 793 -31.10 12.79 -35.09
CA GLU A 793 -30.28 13.93 -34.74
C GLU A 793 -30.81 14.64 -33.47
N VAL A 794 -29.94 14.91 -32.52
CA VAL A 794 -30.19 15.65 -31.26
C VAL A 794 -29.18 16.78 -31.12
N ILE A 795 -29.50 17.77 -30.29
CA ILE A 795 -28.53 18.81 -29.87
C ILE A 795 -28.15 18.50 -28.43
N ILE A 796 -26.90 18.16 -28.21
CA ILE A 796 -26.37 17.77 -26.89
C ILE A 796 -25.29 18.75 -26.42
N ASN A 797 -25.18 18.94 -25.12
CA ASN A 797 -24.28 19.93 -24.56
C ASN A 797 -23.59 19.49 -23.24
N ARG A 798 -24.00 18.36 -22.68
CA ARG A 798 -23.50 17.90 -21.41
C ARG A 798 -23.56 16.38 -21.31
N VAL A 799 -22.49 15.79 -20.78
CA VAL A 799 -22.39 14.35 -20.50
C VAL A 799 -21.98 14.11 -19.06
N ILE A 800 -22.64 13.17 -18.39
CA ILE A 800 -22.24 12.65 -17.08
C ILE A 800 -21.80 11.20 -17.28
N VAL A 801 -20.59 10.88 -16.84
CA VAL A 801 -20.09 9.51 -16.84
C VAL A 801 -19.91 9.04 -15.40
N LYS A 802 -20.57 7.92 -15.06
CA LYS A 802 -20.42 7.27 -13.75
C LYS A 802 -19.46 6.08 -13.89
N HIS A 803 -18.25 6.27 -13.40
CA HIS A 803 -17.17 5.30 -13.44
C HIS A 803 -17.30 4.23 -12.34
N ALA A 804 -16.34 3.33 -12.22
CA ALA A 804 -16.31 2.19 -11.32
C ALA A 804 -16.71 2.51 -9.86
N GLN A 805 -16.21 3.60 -9.30
CA GLN A 805 -16.52 4.01 -7.92
C GLN A 805 -18.02 4.31 -7.69
N SER A 806 -18.78 4.66 -8.75
CA SER A 806 -20.23 4.89 -8.62
C SER A 806 -21.01 3.63 -8.27
N GLY A 807 -20.46 2.44 -8.56
CA GLY A 807 -20.97 1.13 -8.18
C GLY A 807 -20.27 0.53 -6.97
N ASN A 808 -19.61 1.35 -6.15
CA ASN A 808 -18.83 0.93 -4.96
C ASN A 808 -17.58 0.08 -5.27
N GLU A 809 -17.04 0.14 -6.48
CA GLU A 809 -15.72 -0.41 -6.78
C GLU A 809 -14.60 0.52 -6.31
N SER A 810 -13.33 0.03 -6.29
CA SER A 810 -12.17 0.85 -5.92
C SER A 810 -12.06 2.11 -6.80
N PRO A 811 -11.74 3.28 -6.25
CA PRO A 811 -11.41 4.48 -7.03
C PRO A 811 -10.30 4.26 -8.06
N ASP A 812 -9.40 3.31 -7.82
CA ASP A 812 -8.33 2.95 -8.76
C ASP A 812 -8.85 2.33 -10.06
N MET A 813 -10.10 1.85 -10.07
CA MET A 813 -10.79 1.33 -11.25
C MET A 813 -11.54 2.40 -12.04
N ASN A 814 -11.51 3.67 -11.61
CA ASN A 814 -12.09 4.77 -12.39
C ASN A 814 -11.30 4.99 -13.68
N THR A 815 -12.00 5.23 -14.79
CA THR A 815 -11.38 5.54 -16.08
C THR A 815 -10.51 6.79 -15.97
N GLN A 816 -9.25 6.71 -16.39
CA GLN A 816 -8.28 7.79 -16.26
C GLN A 816 -8.24 8.70 -17.50
N ILE A 817 -8.13 8.11 -18.72
CA ILE A 817 -7.99 8.87 -19.96
C ILE A 817 -9.13 8.48 -20.91
N TYR A 818 -9.92 9.45 -21.31
CA TYR A 818 -11.03 9.23 -22.25
C TYR A 818 -11.40 10.49 -23.04
N LYS A 819 -12.18 10.28 -24.10
CA LYS A 819 -12.77 11.32 -24.94
C LYS A 819 -14.27 11.10 -25.08
N ILE A 820 -15.01 12.19 -25.14
CA ILE A 820 -16.40 12.19 -25.64
C ILE A 820 -16.38 12.67 -27.08
N GLN A 821 -16.94 11.89 -27.95
CA GLN A 821 -16.92 12.15 -29.39
C GLN A 821 -18.35 12.11 -29.96
N VAL A 822 -18.60 12.92 -30.95
CA VAL A 822 -19.90 13.00 -31.64
C VAL A 822 -19.80 12.69 -33.14
N SER A 823 -20.84 12.14 -33.70
CA SER A 823 -20.91 11.81 -35.14
C SER A 823 -22.33 11.81 -35.63
N ASN A 824 -22.51 12.02 -36.95
CA ASN A 824 -23.79 11.81 -37.64
C ASN A 824 -23.85 10.52 -38.48
N ASP A 825 -22.72 9.89 -38.75
CA ASP A 825 -22.59 8.70 -39.61
C ASP A 825 -21.94 7.49 -38.95
N ALA A 826 -21.51 7.63 -37.68
CA ALA A 826 -20.75 6.67 -36.92
C ALA A 826 -19.39 6.27 -37.55
N GLN A 827 -18.90 7.03 -38.51
CA GLN A 827 -17.61 6.82 -39.20
C GLN A 827 -16.64 7.95 -38.91
N GLN A 828 -17.08 9.19 -39.08
CA GLN A 828 -16.29 10.38 -38.76
C GLN A 828 -16.68 10.90 -37.37
N TRP A 829 -15.68 11.06 -36.52
CA TRP A 829 -15.87 11.45 -35.12
C TRP A 829 -15.18 12.78 -34.81
N THR A 830 -15.86 13.64 -34.07
CA THR A 830 -15.34 14.91 -33.58
C THR A 830 -15.25 14.87 -32.07
N ASP A 831 -14.07 15.17 -31.51
CA ASP A 831 -13.86 15.27 -30.07
C ASP A 831 -14.56 16.53 -29.54
N VAL A 832 -15.46 16.38 -28.56
CA VAL A 832 -16.14 17.49 -27.86
C VAL A 832 -15.62 17.63 -26.42
N VAL A 833 -15.09 16.56 -25.85
CA VAL A 833 -14.39 16.52 -24.54
C VAL A 833 -13.18 15.64 -24.66
N SER A 834 -12.06 16.05 -24.03
CA SER A 834 -10.85 15.23 -23.84
C SER A 834 -10.42 15.35 -22.39
N VAL A 835 -10.25 14.20 -21.74
CA VAL A 835 -9.87 14.09 -20.32
C VAL A 835 -8.60 13.25 -20.21
N ASP A 836 -7.51 13.85 -19.73
CA ASP A 836 -6.19 13.22 -19.69
C ASP A 836 -5.81 12.62 -18.33
N SER A 837 -6.53 12.93 -17.24
CA SER A 837 -6.18 12.46 -15.88
C SER A 837 -7.34 12.49 -14.89
N ASN A 838 -8.46 11.81 -15.23
CA ASN A 838 -9.58 11.70 -14.30
C ASN A 838 -9.25 10.78 -13.13
N LYS A 839 -9.66 11.18 -11.92
CA LYS A 839 -9.63 10.36 -10.69
C LYS A 839 -11.03 10.23 -10.05
N LYS A 840 -12.01 10.95 -10.55
CA LYS A 840 -13.36 11.02 -9.97
C LYS A 840 -14.19 9.80 -10.36
N GLY A 841 -15.06 9.35 -9.45
CA GLY A 841 -16.05 8.31 -9.73
C GLY A 841 -17.22 8.78 -10.57
N VAL A 842 -17.48 10.10 -10.61
CA VAL A 842 -18.47 10.75 -11.47
C VAL A 842 -17.81 11.96 -12.11
N THR A 843 -17.87 12.03 -13.43
CA THR A 843 -17.50 13.23 -14.21
C THR A 843 -18.70 13.86 -14.84
N GLU A 844 -18.71 15.19 -14.92
CA GLU A 844 -19.70 15.99 -15.58
C GLU A 844 -18.99 16.97 -16.50
N ASP A 845 -19.18 16.81 -17.81
CA ASP A 845 -18.51 17.57 -18.85
C ASP A 845 -19.53 18.34 -19.67
N SER A 846 -19.48 19.67 -19.62
CA SER A 846 -20.26 20.56 -20.44
C SER A 846 -19.45 21.10 -21.62
N PHE A 847 -20.04 21.17 -22.81
CA PHE A 847 -19.38 21.62 -24.04
C PHE A 847 -20.32 22.45 -24.90
N ALA A 848 -19.77 23.11 -25.92
CA ALA A 848 -20.56 23.86 -26.89
C ALA A 848 -21.63 22.95 -27.52
N PRO A 849 -22.89 23.39 -27.64
CA PRO A 849 -23.98 22.56 -28.15
C PRO A 849 -23.65 21.93 -29.51
N ALA A 850 -23.64 20.61 -29.55
CA ALA A 850 -23.26 19.82 -30.72
C ALA A 850 -24.47 19.08 -31.28
N LYS A 851 -24.64 19.12 -32.62
CA LYS A 851 -25.70 18.43 -33.36
C LYS A 851 -25.20 17.07 -33.83
N ALA A 852 -25.75 15.96 -33.30
CA ALA A 852 -25.29 14.63 -33.58
C ALA A 852 -26.36 13.55 -33.46
N ARG A 853 -26.22 12.45 -34.19
CA ARG A 853 -26.98 11.22 -34.02
C ARG A 853 -26.31 10.22 -33.09
N TYR A 854 -24.98 10.21 -33.04
CA TYR A 854 -24.19 9.26 -32.26
C TYR A 854 -23.28 9.99 -31.29
N LEU A 855 -23.16 9.44 -30.10
CA LEU A 855 -22.10 9.78 -29.14
C LEU A 855 -21.21 8.55 -28.89
N ARG A 856 -19.90 8.75 -28.79
CA ARG A 856 -18.95 7.72 -28.41
C ARG A 856 -18.15 8.15 -27.18
N LEU A 857 -18.18 7.32 -26.14
CA LEU A 857 -17.19 7.35 -25.08
C LEU A 857 -16.00 6.50 -25.55
N PHE A 858 -14.85 7.13 -25.78
CA PHE A 858 -13.63 6.52 -26.26
C PHE A 858 -12.60 6.50 -25.15
N ILE A 859 -12.16 5.31 -24.71
CA ILE A 859 -11.34 5.10 -23.50
C ILE A 859 -9.94 4.64 -23.91
N GLU A 860 -8.94 5.46 -23.61
CA GLU A 860 -7.53 5.19 -23.88
C GLU A 860 -6.85 4.54 -22.65
N LYS A 861 -7.21 4.96 -21.43
CA LYS A 861 -6.72 4.36 -20.18
C LYS A 861 -7.89 4.11 -19.23
N PRO A 862 -8.29 2.84 -19.03
CA PRO A 862 -9.55 2.50 -18.34
C PRO A 862 -9.47 2.53 -16.81
N THR A 863 -8.25 2.55 -16.21
CA THR A 863 -8.06 2.55 -14.76
C THR A 863 -6.89 3.45 -14.37
N GLN A 864 -6.67 3.66 -13.07
CA GLN A 864 -5.53 4.42 -12.54
C GLN A 864 -4.21 3.61 -12.59
N GLY A 865 -4.30 2.28 -12.69
CA GLY A 865 -3.18 1.35 -12.74
C GLY A 865 -3.03 0.63 -14.07
N GLY A 866 -2.57 -0.63 -14.04
CA GLY A 866 -2.32 -1.48 -15.21
C GLY A 866 -3.51 -2.32 -15.67
N ASP A 867 -4.62 -2.37 -14.93
CA ASP A 867 -5.83 -3.12 -15.34
C ASP A 867 -6.44 -2.49 -16.59
N LYS A 868 -6.62 -3.31 -17.62
CA LYS A 868 -7.13 -2.89 -18.94
C LYS A 868 -8.66 -2.95 -19.07
N ALA A 869 -9.38 -3.36 -18.03
CA ALA A 869 -10.85 -3.45 -18.11
C ALA A 869 -11.51 -2.09 -17.84
N ALA A 870 -12.35 -1.63 -18.76
CA ALA A 870 -13.16 -0.44 -18.57
C ALA A 870 -14.48 -0.79 -17.85
N ARG A 871 -14.85 0.00 -16.82
CA ARG A 871 -16.05 -0.19 -16.01
C ARG A 871 -16.85 1.10 -15.97
N ILE A 872 -17.98 1.14 -16.70
CA ILE A 872 -18.85 2.29 -16.82
C ILE A 872 -20.26 1.91 -16.35
N TYR A 873 -20.68 2.51 -15.24
CA TYR A 873 -21.98 2.26 -14.64
C TYR A 873 -23.10 3.00 -15.35
N GLU A 874 -22.87 4.26 -15.77
CA GLU A 874 -23.89 5.03 -16.48
C GLU A 874 -23.25 6.13 -17.33
N VAL A 875 -23.85 6.40 -18.50
CA VAL A 875 -23.57 7.56 -19.36
C VAL A 875 -24.87 8.31 -19.60
N GLU A 876 -25.02 9.47 -18.96
CA GLU A 876 -26.14 10.35 -19.17
C GLU A 876 -25.74 11.44 -20.17
N VAL A 877 -26.57 11.68 -21.18
CA VAL A 877 -26.31 12.69 -22.21
C VAL A 877 -27.45 13.68 -22.26
N TYR A 878 -27.21 14.91 -21.85
CA TYR A 878 -28.22 15.93 -21.77
C TYR A 878 -28.26 16.78 -23.04
N GLY A 879 -29.49 17.01 -23.50
CA GLY A 879 -29.75 17.77 -24.71
C GLY A 879 -31.23 17.86 -25.05
N LEU A 880 -31.52 18.34 -26.27
CA LEU A 880 -32.85 18.46 -26.79
C LEU A 880 -32.93 17.89 -28.22
N GLU A 881 -34.15 17.61 -28.68
CA GLU A 881 -34.38 17.13 -30.05
C GLU A 881 -34.00 18.20 -31.06
N ALA A 882 -33.25 17.82 -32.10
CA ALA A 882 -33.03 18.71 -33.24
C ALA A 882 -34.33 18.79 -34.07
N TYR A 883 -34.72 19.99 -34.39
CA TYR A 883 -35.89 20.22 -35.21
C TYR A 883 -35.53 20.33 -36.71
#